data_81fc3fbc4b1cad2efaec3998365b41d7
#
_entry.id   81fc3fbc4b1cad2efaec3998365b41d7
#
_cell.length_a   1.000
_cell.length_b   1.000
_cell.length_c   1.000
_cell.angle_alpha   90.00
_cell.angle_beta   90.00
_cell.angle_gamma   90.00
#
_symmetry.space_group_name_H-M   'P 1'
#
loop_
_entity.id
_entity.type
_entity.pdbx_description
1 polymer ?
#
loop_
_entity_poly.entity_id
_entity_poly.type
_entity_poly.pdbx_seq_one_letter_code
_entity_poly.pdbx_strand_id
1 'polypeptide(L)'
;MARLAFLVALLLGAASGAAQPAAEVPVERVILFTSGVGYFEHGGRVAGDADVTLRFDTEALNDVLKSLVVEDRGGRVAGVVYPTQAPVERTLRAFAVDLSGSPDLANVLRQVRGAEVAVTTPDGTVRGTVVAVSRQTRESGGAAVEVDVLSLLTDGGLVAVRLDTARQIAFADPALQAELEGALSALAEARGGDRKPVRVQFRGRGSREVRMGYVIASPVWKTSYRLVLPEAGDDGTLQGWALVENPTEADWTDVDLTLVSGRPVSFVIDLYTPRFVDRPVVALPDDAVVRPESYEAGVGRLGGGSSASVRSGGPAGTLTGTVRDATTGEDLIGANVFLEGTGQGASTDVDGRFEIRGLRPGSYTARVGYVGYVAYTQTVRLGGGNGIVMDVRLGSQELSEVTVEYEAPQVQNDALGAAVVTRGGRASAEPQYFVDGVRIDPTSSVSAQGTSGDFGELFAYRLGAVTLPRRGSAMIPIVSGDVEVERLSVYTGAAGRHPMRGVRLENTTGASLRGGPMTVLDDGYAGDALLPDLPPGDERLLTFAVDQDVLVDPYDVPDAPGVVETARLVDGYLSLERQRRTTRAYRLENRGDRRRVVLVQHPRTGDARLLAPTEAEESTPEAYRFRVPLAPGAIDSLEVVEVRTLGERIGLTSLSADQILAYARADGRIPDDVRDALRRAADRRRDLAETERRYNDLRRELSEIEQEQNRLRGNLEAVDNDTDYGRRLLAKLNDQETRIEAIRVELEEVEAQVNQQREALRVTVR
;
A
#
# COMPACT_ATOMS: atom_id res chain seq x y z
N MET A 1 27.98 -70.56 -58.42
CA MET A 1 28.37 -69.48 -57.39
C MET A 1 27.47 -68.23 -57.51
N ALA A 2 26.15 -68.39 -57.80
CA ALA A 2 25.22 -67.26 -57.97
C ALA A 2 23.97 -67.32 -57.07
N ARG A 3 23.94 -68.17 -56.06
CA ARG A 3 22.85 -68.33 -55.07
C ARG A 3 23.20 -68.01 -53.63
N LEU A 4 24.46 -67.63 -53.34
CA LEU A 4 24.91 -67.21 -51.97
C LEU A 4 25.03 -65.72 -51.79
N ALA A 5 24.92 -64.92 -52.86
CA ALA A 5 25.01 -63.44 -52.80
C ALA A 5 23.65 -62.76 -52.50
N PHE A 6 22.51 -63.49 -52.56
CA PHE A 6 21.17 -62.91 -52.38
C PHE A 6 20.65 -62.99 -50.93
N LEU A 7 21.29 -63.79 -50.06
CA LEU A 7 20.86 -63.93 -48.66
C LEU A 7 21.60 -63.03 -47.66
N VAL A 8 22.69 -62.37 -48.05
CA VAL A 8 23.44 -61.40 -47.23
C VAL A 8 22.92 -59.99 -47.42
N ALA A 9 22.21 -59.68 -48.49
CA ALA A 9 21.61 -58.37 -48.75
C ALA A 9 20.26 -58.12 -48.04
N LEU A 10 19.66 -59.18 -47.39
CA LEU A 10 18.33 -59.05 -46.74
C LEU A 10 18.45 -58.92 -45.18
N LEU A 11 19.66 -58.91 -44.62
CA LEU A 11 19.87 -58.79 -43.17
C LEU A 11 20.54 -57.48 -42.74
N LEU A 12 20.76 -56.52 -43.66
CA LEU A 12 21.30 -55.20 -43.37
C LEU A 12 20.24 -54.06 -43.41
N GLY A 13 18.93 -54.40 -43.46
CA GLY A 13 17.83 -53.50 -43.37
C GLY A 13 17.19 -53.37 -41.97
N ALA A 14 17.97 -53.69 -40.89
CA ALA A 14 17.56 -53.35 -39.54
C ALA A 14 17.66 -51.83 -39.40
N ALA A 15 16.54 -51.16 -39.50
CA ALA A 15 16.34 -49.74 -39.32
C ALA A 15 17.10 -49.23 -38.08
N SER A 16 18.12 -48.47 -38.33
CA SER A 16 18.56 -47.45 -37.38
C SER A 16 17.37 -46.57 -37.15
N GLY A 17 16.62 -46.79 -36.10
CA GLY A 17 15.71 -45.80 -35.54
C GLY A 17 16.54 -44.63 -35.11
N ALA A 18 16.95 -43.76 -36.07
CA ALA A 18 17.46 -42.47 -35.77
C ALA A 18 16.40 -41.79 -34.87
N ALA A 19 16.71 -41.61 -33.62
CA ALA A 19 15.94 -40.72 -32.74
C ALA A 19 15.75 -39.44 -33.55
N GLN A 20 14.52 -39.16 -34.00
CA GLN A 20 14.22 -37.89 -34.64
C GLN A 20 14.68 -36.79 -33.69
N PRO A 21 15.47 -35.81 -34.16
CA PRO A 21 15.84 -34.69 -33.31
C PRO A 21 14.57 -34.04 -32.82
N ALA A 22 14.50 -33.78 -31.52
CA ALA A 22 13.36 -33.08 -30.94
C ALA A 22 13.11 -31.82 -31.78
N ALA A 23 11.87 -31.63 -32.23
CA ALA A 23 11.50 -30.46 -33.02
C ALA A 23 11.69 -29.24 -32.17
N GLU A 24 12.68 -28.41 -32.50
CA GLU A 24 12.91 -27.12 -31.83
C GLU A 24 11.90 -26.11 -32.40
N VAL A 25 11.14 -25.47 -31.52
CA VAL A 25 10.16 -24.46 -31.83
C VAL A 25 10.58 -23.18 -31.10
N PRO A 26 11.35 -22.28 -31.77
CA PRO A 26 11.88 -21.09 -31.14
C PRO A 26 10.79 -20.11 -30.73
N VAL A 27 11.11 -19.13 -29.89
CA VAL A 27 10.27 -17.98 -29.59
C VAL A 27 10.27 -17.06 -30.83
N GLU A 28 9.10 -16.75 -31.37
CA GLU A 28 8.93 -15.84 -32.51
C GLU A 28 8.38 -14.47 -32.10
N ARG A 29 7.53 -14.43 -31.08
CA ARG A 29 6.90 -13.20 -30.59
C ARG A 29 6.89 -13.11 -29.08
N VAL A 30 7.16 -11.91 -28.55
CA VAL A 30 7.06 -11.60 -27.13
C VAL A 30 6.32 -10.27 -26.94
N ILE A 31 5.35 -10.26 -26.04
CA ILE A 31 4.62 -9.05 -25.63
C ILE A 31 4.77 -8.89 -24.13
N LEU A 32 5.43 -7.81 -23.68
CA LEU A 32 5.65 -7.52 -22.28
C LEU A 32 4.72 -6.41 -21.79
N PHE A 33 4.02 -6.66 -20.69
CA PHE A 33 3.07 -5.72 -20.09
C PHE A 33 3.65 -5.09 -18.82
N THR A 34 3.20 -3.88 -18.51
CA THR A 34 3.58 -3.19 -17.27
C THR A 34 2.87 -3.74 -16.03
N SER A 35 2.00 -4.72 -16.17
CA SER A 35 1.40 -5.48 -15.07
C SER A 35 2.27 -6.61 -14.53
N GLY A 36 3.49 -6.80 -15.09
CA GLY A 36 4.38 -7.87 -14.64
C GLY A 36 4.05 -9.24 -15.26
N VAL A 37 3.43 -9.26 -16.43
CA VAL A 37 3.18 -10.47 -17.23
C VAL A 37 3.73 -10.31 -18.64
N GLY A 38 4.11 -11.42 -19.25
CA GLY A 38 4.54 -11.49 -20.64
C GLY A 38 3.79 -12.58 -21.38
N TYR A 39 3.40 -12.29 -22.63
CA TYR A 39 2.92 -13.29 -23.59
C TYR A 39 4.08 -13.72 -24.47
N PHE A 40 4.27 -15.04 -24.58
CA PHE A 40 5.32 -15.67 -25.36
C PHE A 40 4.69 -16.59 -26.40
N GLU A 41 5.09 -16.45 -27.67
CA GLU A 41 4.64 -17.28 -28.77
C GLU A 41 5.83 -17.98 -29.42
N HIS A 42 5.77 -19.29 -29.45
CA HIS A 42 6.70 -20.14 -30.16
C HIS A 42 6.08 -20.54 -31.50
N GLY A 43 6.85 -20.48 -32.55
CA GLY A 43 6.44 -20.91 -33.89
C GLY A 43 7.52 -21.79 -34.53
N GLY A 44 7.06 -22.73 -35.39
CA GLY A 44 7.98 -23.61 -36.07
C GLY A 44 7.30 -24.68 -36.89
N ARG A 45 8.08 -25.61 -37.47
CA ARG A 45 7.57 -26.70 -38.30
C ARG A 45 7.86 -28.05 -37.64
N VAL A 46 6.84 -28.89 -37.63
CA VAL A 46 6.93 -30.29 -37.18
C VAL A 46 6.63 -31.22 -38.34
N ALA A 47 7.27 -32.40 -38.38
CA ALA A 47 7.04 -33.42 -39.40
C ALA A 47 6.47 -34.69 -38.79
N GLY A 48 5.38 -35.20 -39.38
CA GLY A 48 4.73 -36.41 -38.89
C GLY A 48 4.18 -36.26 -37.48
N ASP A 49 4.17 -37.33 -36.73
CA ASP A 49 3.91 -37.30 -35.29
C ASP A 49 5.15 -36.75 -34.56
N ALA A 50 4.98 -35.70 -33.76
CA ALA A 50 6.09 -35.03 -33.09
C ALA A 50 5.69 -34.59 -31.66
N ASP A 51 6.65 -34.63 -30.75
CA ASP A 51 6.52 -34.14 -29.39
C ASP A 51 7.46 -32.94 -29.22
N VAL A 52 6.91 -31.80 -28.84
CA VAL A 52 7.65 -30.59 -28.53
C VAL A 52 7.68 -30.39 -27.00
N THR A 53 8.86 -30.18 -26.43
CA THR A 53 9.02 -30.03 -25.00
C THR A 53 9.49 -28.61 -24.68
N LEU A 54 8.67 -27.87 -23.94
CA LEU A 54 9.02 -26.59 -23.32
C LEU A 54 9.36 -26.85 -21.84
N ARG A 55 10.28 -26.07 -21.28
CA ARG A 55 10.68 -26.18 -19.88
C ARG A 55 10.31 -24.89 -19.15
N PHE A 56 9.63 -25.01 -18.01
CA PHE A 56 9.17 -23.89 -17.22
C PHE A 56 9.59 -24.07 -15.77
N ASP A 57 9.85 -22.96 -15.09
CA ASP A 57 9.99 -22.95 -13.64
C ASP A 57 8.66 -23.41 -13.00
N THR A 58 8.74 -24.11 -11.87
CA THR A 58 7.57 -24.68 -11.20
C THR A 58 6.51 -23.62 -10.89
N GLU A 59 6.93 -22.40 -10.54
CA GLU A 59 6.04 -21.27 -10.25
C GLU A 59 5.25 -20.81 -11.47
N ALA A 60 5.83 -20.89 -12.67
CA ALA A 60 5.17 -20.49 -13.92
C ALA A 60 4.15 -21.51 -14.43
N LEU A 61 4.18 -22.78 -13.94
CA LEU A 61 3.29 -23.82 -14.45
C LEU A 61 1.81 -23.50 -14.33
N ASN A 62 1.40 -22.89 -13.24
CA ASN A 62 0.01 -22.48 -13.05
C ASN A 62 -0.45 -21.49 -14.12
N ASP A 63 0.40 -20.54 -14.47
CA ASP A 63 0.12 -19.56 -15.52
C ASP A 63 0.12 -20.20 -16.90
N VAL A 64 1.07 -21.10 -17.18
CA VAL A 64 1.11 -21.86 -18.43
C VAL A 64 -0.15 -22.71 -18.60
N LEU A 65 -0.51 -23.49 -17.58
CA LEU A 65 -1.71 -24.36 -17.64
C LEU A 65 -3.01 -23.57 -17.82
N LYS A 66 -3.06 -22.34 -17.29
CA LYS A 66 -4.19 -21.43 -17.45
C LYS A 66 -4.27 -20.83 -18.85
N SER A 67 -3.13 -20.52 -19.48
CA SER A 67 -3.05 -19.64 -20.66
C SER A 67 -2.56 -20.32 -21.93
N LEU A 68 -2.07 -21.56 -21.88
CA LEU A 68 -1.48 -22.22 -23.03
C LEU A 68 -2.49 -22.41 -24.18
N VAL A 69 -2.18 -21.81 -25.32
CA VAL A 69 -2.89 -21.97 -26.58
C VAL A 69 -1.98 -22.72 -27.55
N VAL A 70 -2.48 -23.75 -28.19
CA VAL A 70 -1.73 -24.59 -29.14
C VAL A 70 -2.47 -24.67 -30.45
N GLU A 71 -1.79 -24.38 -31.56
CA GLU A 71 -2.31 -24.47 -32.92
C GLU A 71 -1.46 -25.46 -33.74
N ASP A 72 -2.10 -26.34 -34.48
CA ASP A 72 -1.48 -27.23 -35.49
C ASP A 72 -2.22 -27.09 -36.82
N ARG A 73 -1.61 -26.41 -37.80
CA ARG A 73 -2.21 -26.18 -39.11
C ARG A 73 -2.09 -27.39 -40.02
N GLY A 74 -3.07 -28.23 -39.99
CA GLY A 74 -3.14 -29.47 -40.83
C GLY A 74 -2.93 -30.76 -40.08
N GLY A 75 -2.86 -30.72 -38.74
CA GLY A 75 -2.82 -31.87 -37.87
C GLY A 75 -3.78 -31.73 -36.68
N ARG A 76 -3.47 -32.39 -35.61
CA ARG A 76 -4.20 -32.26 -34.33
C ARG A 76 -3.27 -32.30 -33.14
N VAL A 77 -3.63 -31.57 -32.12
CA VAL A 77 -3.00 -31.66 -30.79
C VAL A 77 -3.62 -32.84 -30.06
N ALA A 78 -2.80 -33.85 -29.71
CA ALA A 78 -3.26 -35.05 -29.01
C ALA A 78 -3.38 -34.84 -27.51
N GLY A 79 -2.53 -33.98 -26.96
CA GLY A 79 -2.57 -33.62 -25.53
C GLY A 79 -1.36 -32.83 -25.13
N VAL A 80 -1.41 -32.32 -23.88
CA VAL A 80 -0.32 -31.66 -23.19
C VAL A 80 -0.02 -32.49 -21.95
N VAL A 81 1.23 -32.96 -21.81
CA VAL A 81 1.65 -33.84 -20.74
C VAL A 81 2.71 -33.08 -19.88
N TYR A 82 2.50 -33.08 -18.59
CA TYR A 82 3.40 -32.47 -17.63
C TYR A 82 3.50 -33.34 -16.37
N PRO A 83 4.65 -33.33 -15.63
CA PRO A 83 4.80 -34.11 -14.41
C PRO A 83 3.86 -33.56 -13.32
N THR A 84 3.25 -34.44 -12.54
CA THR A 84 2.44 -34.04 -11.39
C THR A 84 3.31 -33.58 -10.22
N GLN A 85 2.82 -32.62 -9.46
CA GLN A 85 3.42 -32.22 -8.18
C GLN A 85 2.93 -33.21 -7.09
N ALA A 86 3.52 -34.38 -7.02
CA ALA A 86 3.32 -35.22 -5.84
C ALA A 86 4.12 -34.62 -4.70
N PRO A 87 3.56 -34.40 -3.49
CA PRO A 87 4.36 -34.06 -2.32
C PRO A 87 5.47 -35.11 -2.15
N VAL A 88 6.72 -34.65 -2.11
CA VAL A 88 7.91 -35.55 -2.00
C VAL A 88 7.74 -36.47 -0.81
N GLU A 89 7.19 -35.97 0.29
CA GLU A 89 6.88 -36.73 1.50
C GLU A 89 5.93 -37.90 1.22
N ARG A 90 4.95 -37.71 0.32
CA ARG A 90 4.03 -38.80 -0.03
C ARG A 90 4.69 -39.86 -0.89
N THR A 91 5.55 -39.44 -1.82
CA THR A 91 6.35 -40.36 -2.64
C THR A 91 7.31 -41.14 -1.78
N LEU A 92 7.97 -40.48 -0.81
CA LEU A 92 8.92 -41.11 0.11
C LEU A 92 8.25 -42.09 1.08
N ARG A 93 7.01 -41.81 1.51
CA ARG A 93 6.23 -42.75 2.35
C ARG A 93 5.80 -44.05 1.64
N ALA A 94 5.92 -44.10 0.33
CA ALA A 94 5.59 -45.29 -0.45
C ALA A 94 6.77 -46.29 -0.45
N PHE A 95 7.98 -45.90 -0.04
CA PHE A 95 9.13 -46.76 0.10
C PHE A 95 9.22 -47.35 1.51
N ALA A 96 9.87 -48.50 1.65
CA ALA A 96 10.06 -49.19 2.95
C ALA A 96 10.94 -48.37 3.92
N VAL A 97 11.72 -47.41 3.41
CA VAL A 97 12.54 -46.52 4.19
C VAL A 97 12.06 -45.06 3.95
N ASP A 98 11.52 -44.47 4.97
CA ASP A 98 11.11 -43.05 4.91
C ASP A 98 12.31 -42.13 5.08
N LEU A 99 12.70 -41.46 4.00
CA LEU A 99 13.78 -40.48 3.98
C LEU A 99 13.30 -39.03 4.18
N SER A 100 12.04 -38.82 4.49
CA SER A 100 11.51 -37.48 4.84
C SER A 100 12.18 -36.97 6.13
N GLY A 101 12.58 -35.71 6.17
CA GLY A 101 13.21 -35.12 7.36
C GLY A 101 14.72 -35.41 7.50
N SER A 102 15.41 -35.89 6.47
CA SER A 102 16.88 -36.14 6.46
C SER A 102 17.33 -37.01 7.61
N PRO A 103 16.86 -38.27 7.72
CA PRO A 103 17.21 -39.17 8.82
C PRO A 103 18.69 -39.49 8.83
N ASP A 104 19.27 -39.57 10.02
CA ASP A 104 20.63 -40.10 10.20
C ASP A 104 20.67 -41.62 9.95
N LEU A 105 21.89 -42.18 9.86
CA LEU A 105 22.09 -43.61 9.62
C LEU A 105 21.40 -44.49 10.68
N ALA A 106 21.40 -44.04 11.93
CA ALA A 106 20.74 -44.77 13.04
C ALA A 106 19.23 -44.80 12.84
N ASN A 107 18.61 -43.70 12.35
CA ASN A 107 17.19 -43.65 12.05
C ASN A 107 16.81 -44.53 10.86
N VAL A 108 17.65 -44.57 9.81
CA VAL A 108 17.44 -45.47 8.67
C VAL A 108 17.47 -46.95 9.16
N LEU A 109 18.46 -47.32 9.96
CA LEU A 109 18.58 -48.69 10.47
C LEU A 109 17.43 -49.07 11.44
N ARG A 110 16.87 -48.11 12.19
CA ARG A 110 15.68 -48.36 13.04
C ARG A 110 14.45 -48.73 12.23
N GLN A 111 14.31 -48.18 11.03
CA GLN A 111 13.17 -48.47 10.14
C GLN A 111 13.24 -49.86 9.52
N VAL A 112 14.45 -50.38 9.32
CA VAL A 112 14.69 -51.72 8.70
C VAL A 112 14.95 -52.82 9.71
N ARG A 113 14.32 -52.76 10.88
CA ARG A 113 14.38 -53.85 11.87
C ARG A 113 13.88 -55.16 11.26
N GLY A 114 14.63 -56.27 11.49
CA GLY A 114 14.35 -57.56 10.89
C GLY A 114 15.03 -57.80 9.54
N ALA A 115 15.64 -56.77 8.94
CA ALA A 115 16.42 -56.96 7.73
C ALA A 115 17.79 -57.53 8.04
N GLU A 116 18.31 -58.38 7.16
CA GLU A 116 19.68 -58.91 7.23
C GLU A 116 20.65 -57.91 6.61
N VAL A 117 21.71 -57.56 7.36
CA VAL A 117 22.76 -56.62 6.94
C VAL A 117 24.16 -57.19 7.14
N ALA A 118 25.07 -56.77 6.32
CA ALA A 118 26.50 -56.99 6.48
C ALA A 118 27.17 -55.66 6.85
N VAL A 119 27.75 -55.58 8.05
CA VAL A 119 28.45 -54.40 8.57
C VAL A 119 29.93 -54.64 8.57
N THR A 120 30.67 -53.88 7.80
CA THR A 120 32.13 -53.96 7.73
C THR A 120 32.74 -52.94 8.68
N THR A 121 33.53 -53.41 9.64
CA THR A 121 34.30 -52.63 10.60
C THR A 121 35.79 -52.84 10.39
N PRO A 122 36.72 -52.14 11.06
CA PRO A 122 38.17 -52.41 11.04
C PRO A 122 38.52 -53.83 11.48
N ASP A 123 37.72 -54.44 12.34
CA ASP A 123 37.95 -55.76 12.92
C ASP A 123 37.35 -56.90 12.07
N GLY A 124 36.64 -56.60 10.99
CA GLY A 124 36.03 -57.58 10.09
C GLY A 124 34.59 -57.26 9.74
N THR A 125 33.95 -58.15 8.97
CA THR A 125 32.55 -58.02 8.54
C THR A 125 31.67 -58.90 9.43
N VAL A 126 30.68 -58.26 10.09
CA VAL A 126 29.61 -58.91 10.85
C VAL A 126 28.34 -58.99 10.04
N ARG A 127 27.81 -60.20 9.83
CA ARG A 127 26.49 -60.39 9.18
C ARG A 127 25.46 -60.81 10.21
N GLY A 128 24.26 -60.23 10.12
CA GLY A 128 23.18 -60.58 11.02
C GLY A 128 21.94 -59.75 10.77
N THR A 129 20.86 -60.10 11.45
CA THR A 129 19.56 -59.42 11.39
C THR A 129 19.53 -58.23 12.33
N VAL A 130 19.08 -57.08 11.86
CA VAL A 130 18.92 -55.85 12.65
C VAL A 130 17.89 -56.07 13.75
N VAL A 131 18.30 -56.00 15.01
CA VAL A 131 17.42 -56.11 16.18
C VAL A 131 17.02 -54.75 16.70
N ALA A 132 17.99 -53.88 16.96
CA ALA A 132 17.77 -52.55 17.49
C ALA A 132 18.98 -51.63 17.24
N VAL A 133 18.71 -50.31 17.22
CA VAL A 133 19.78 -49.29 17.34
C VAL A 133 19.51 -48.51 18.63
N SER A 134 20.47 -48.56 19.54
CA SER A 134 20.41 -47.88 20.84
C SER A 134 21.50 -46.82 20.94
N ARG A 135 21.20 -45.71 21.56
CA ARG A 135 22.17 -44.69 21.90
C ARG A 135 22.78 -44.99 23.27
N GLN A 136 24.09 -45.03 23.35
CA GLN A 136 24.83 -45.30 24.59
C GLN A 136 25.80 -44.15 24.86
N THR A 137 25.81 -43.69 26.10
CA THR A 137 26.80 -42.71 26.56
C THR A 137 28.06 -43.43 27.03
N ARG A 138 29.21 -43.01 26.52
CA ARG A 138 30.53 -43.55 26.89
C ARG A 138 31.48 -42.44 27.30
N GLU A 139 32.29 -42.70 28.31
CA GLU A 139 33.39 -41.81 28.65
C GLU A 139 34.57 -42.06 27.73
N SER A 140 35.03 -41.02 27.03
CA SER A 140 36.24 -41.05 26.20
C SER A 140 37.05 -39.79 26.46
N GLY A 141 38.27 -39.93 26.98
CA GLY A 141 39.15 -38.78 27.25
C GLY A 141 38.63 -37.77 28.28
N GLY A 142 37.76 -38.21 29.22
CA GLY A 142 37.17 -37.33 30.25
C GLY A 142 35.89 -36.58 29.82
N ALA A 143 35.39 -36.83 28.62
CA ALA A 143 34.12 -36.31 28.12
C ALA A 143 33.13 -37.44 27.85
N ALA A 144 31.83 -37.21 28.17
CA ALA A 144 30.76 -38.16 27.85
C ALA A 144 30.39 -37.98 26.35
N VAL A 145 30.62 -39.03 25.57
CA VAL A 145 30.32 -39.07 24.12
C VAL A 145 29.16 -40.04 23.89
N GLU A 146 28.12 -39.59 23.20
CA GLU A 146 27.02 -40.44 22.76
C GLU A 146 27.41 -41.18 21.47
N VAL A 147 27.21 -42.50 21.47
CA VAL A 147 27.52 -43.39 20.33
C VAL A 147 26.28 -44.23 20.03
N ASP A 148 25.88 -44.28 18.76
CA ASP A 148 24.82 -45.18 18.33
C ASP A 148 25.41 -46.61 18.12
N VAL A 149 24.74 -47.61 18.72
CA VAL A 149 25.17 -49.03 18.72
C VAL A 149 24.08 -49.86 18.05
N LEU A 150 24.44 -50.55 16.98
CA LEU A 150 23.58 -51.47 16.25
C LEU A 150 23.70 -52.86 16.85
N SER A 151 22.60 -53.44 17.29
CA SER A 151 22.47 -54.81 17.75
C SER A 151 22.05 -55.72 16.61
N LEU A 152 22.91 -56.72 16.29
CA LEU A 152 22.65 -57.71 15.24
C LEU A 152 22.49 -59.09 15.85
N LEU A 153 21.48 -59.85 15.40
CA LEU A 153 21.34 -61.26 15.71
C LEU A 153 22.11 -62.05 14.63
N THR A 154 23.18 -62.75 15.04
CA THR A 154 24.03 -63.59 14.20
C THR A 154 23.83 -65.06 14.59
N ASP A 155 24.39 -66.02 13.83
CA ASP A 155 24.41 -67.44 14.17
C ASP A 155 25.07 -67.73 15.54
N GLY A 156 26.00 -66.88 15.99
CA GLY A 156 26.64 -66.92 17.26
C GLY A 156 25.99 -66.17 18.41
N GLY A 157 24.79 -65.58 18.19
CA GLY A 157 24.09 -64.82 19.19
C GLY A 157 24.05 -63.32 18.87
N LEU A 158 23.68 -62.50 19.86
CA LEU A 158 23.57 -61.02 19.71
C LEU A 158 24.96 -60.38 19.72
N VAL A 159 25.27 -59.63 18.68
CA VAL A 159 26.51 -58.85 18.53
C VAL A 159 26.16 -57.35 18.47
N ALA A 160 26.88 -56.56 19.26
CA ALA A 160 26.75 -55.10 19.28
C ALA A 160 27.85 -54.47 18.43
N VAL A 161 27.48 -53.72 17.40
CA VAL A 161 28.41 -53.03 16.48
C VAL A 161 28.21 -51.51 16.63
N ARG A 162 29.29 -50.79 16.85
CA ARG A 162 29.27 -49.32 16.93
C ARG A 162 29.17 -48.73 15.53
N LEU A 163 28.23 -47.84 15.33
CA LEU A 163 27.99 -47.21 14.01
C LEU A 163 29.10 -46.23 13.62
N ASP A 164 29.81 -45.61 14.59
CA ASP A 164 30.95 -44.72 14.33
C ASP A 164 32.19 -45.48 13.82
N THR A 165 32.25 -46.78 14.02
CA THR A 165 33.34 -47.66 13.49
C THR A 165 32.95 -48.38 12.20
N ALA A 166 31.67 -48.33 11.80
CA ALA A 166 31.19 -48.96 10.58
C ALA A 166 31.71 -48.21 9.35
N ARG A 167 32.41 -48.94 8.47
CA ARG A 167 32.92 -48.40 7.19
C ARG A 167 31.92 -48.58 6.04
N GLN A 168 31.15 -49.67 6.10
CA GLN A 168 30.18 -50.04 5.10
C GLN A 168 29.04 -50.83 5.75
N ILE A 169 27.84 -50.56 5.34
CA ILE A 169 26.65 -51.35 5.68
C ILE A 169 25.95 -51.69 4.36
N ALA A 170 25.81 -53.00 4.10
CA ALA A 170 25.16 -53.52 2.91
C ALA A 170 23.91 -54.30 3.32
N PHE A 171 22.80 -54.07 2.68
CA PHE A 171 21.60 -54.86 2.86
C PHE A 171 21.74 -56.19 2.10
N ALA A 172 21.41 -57.33 2.75
CA ALA A 172 21.42 -58.63 2.11
C ALA A 172 20.25 -58.82 1.14
N ASP A 173 19.13 -58.13 1.36
CA ASP A 173 17.96 -58.11 0.50
C ASP A 173 18.11 -57.09 -0.65
N PRO A 174 18.24 -57.56 -1.93
CA PRO A 174 18.33 -56.66 -3.08
C PRO A 174 17.09 -55.77 -3.29
N ALA A 175 15.90 -56.20 -2.84
CA ALA A 175 14.68 -55.42 -2.97
C ALA A 175 14.72 -54.19 -2.07
N LEU A 176 15.18 -54.35 -0.81
CA LEU A 176 15.31 -53.23 0.13
C LEU A 176 16.38 -52.24 -0.33
N GLN A 177 17.47 -52.71 -0.92
CA GLN A 177 18.48 -51.84 -1.50
C GLN A 177 17.94 -51.05 -2.69
N ALA A 178 17.19 -51.70 -3.60
CA ALA A 178 16.56 -51.04 -4.74
C ALA A 178 15.51 -49.99 -4.29
N GLU A 179 14.76 -50.22 -3.22
CA GLU A 179 13.85 -49.27 -2.65
C GLU A 179 14.56 -48.05 -2.04
N LEU A 180 15.68 -48.26 -1.34
CA LEU A 180 16.50 -47.14 -0.83
C LEU A 180 17.09 -46.30 -1.97
N GLU A 181 17.60 -46.95 -3.03
CA GLU A 181 18.10 -46.27 -4.22
C GLU A 181 16.97 -45.51 -4.94
N GLY A 182 15.78 -46.09 -5.02
CA GLY A 182 14.59 -45.45 -5.57
C GLY A 182 14.16 -44.21 -4.77
N ALA A 183 14.18 -44.32 -3.44
CA ALA A 183 13.86 -43.17 -2.56
C ALA A 183 14.90 -42.03 -2.69
N LEU A 184 16.18 -42.38 -2.79
CA LEU A 184 17.26 -41.41 -3.02
C LEU A 184 17.16 -40.77 -4.41
N SER A 185 16.80 -41.54 -5.43
CA SER A 185 16.55 -41.02 -6.79
C SER A 185 15.38 -40.05 -6.80
N ALA A 186 14.26 -40.36 -6.12
CA ALA A 186 13.12 -39.47 -5.97
C ALA A 186 13.47 -38.16 -5.25
N LEU A 187 14.33 -38.25 -4.21
CA LEU A 187 14.88 -37.06 -3.52
C LEU A 187 15.77 -36.21 -4.44
N ALA A 188 16.62 -36.86 -5.24
CA ALA A 188 17.52 -36.19 -6.19
C ALA A 188 16.71 -35.48 -7.28
N GLU A 189 15.68 -36.15 -7.83
CA GLU A 189 14.75 -35.54 -8.79
C GLU A 189 14.00 -34.36 -8.19
N ALA A 190 13.59 -34.46 -6.93
CA ALA A 190 12.91 -33.36 -6.23
C ALA A 190 13.84 -32.17 -5.96
N ARG A 191 15.13 -32.40 -5.69
CA ARG A 191 16.15 -31.33 -5.51
C ARG A 191 16.65 -30.76 -6.83
N GLY A 192 16.63 -31.53 -7.92
CA GLY A 192 17.19 -31.15 -9.21
C GLY A 192 16.22 -30.39 -10.10
N GLY A 193 15.00 -30.11 -9.65
CA GLY A 193 13.97 -29.72 -10.57
C GLY A 193 13.11 -28.54 -10.18
N ASP A 194 13.67 -27.32 -10.11
CA ASP A 194 12.87 -26.11 -10.19
C ASP A 194 12.17 -26.00 -11.58
N ARG A 195 12.60 -26.84 -12.54
CA ARG A 195 12.11 -26.78 -13.91
C ARG A 195 11.36 -28.02 -14.32
N LYS A 196 10.14 -27.84 -14.78
CA LYS A 196 9.26 -28.91 -15.21
C LYS A 196 9.08 -28.93 -16.73
N PRO A 197 9.22 -30.07 -17.41
CA PRO A 197 8.95 -30.20 -18.82
C PRO A 197 7.44 -30.26 -19.08
N VAL A 198 6.97 -29.40 -19.98
CA VAL A 198 5.63 -29.46 -20.55
C VAL A 198 5.76 -29.95 -21.97
N ARG A 199 5.24 -31.14 -22.24
CA ARG A 199 5.31 -31.80 -23.54
C ARG A 199 4.00 -31.69 -24.31
N VAL A 200 4.05 -31.00 -25.44
CA VAL A 200 2.91 -30.87 -26.35
C VAL A 200 3.01 -31.93 -27.46
N GLN A 201 1.99 -32.76 -27.60
CA GLN A 201 1.93 -33.87 -28.54
C GLN A 201 1.18 -33.51 -29.78
N PHE A 202 1.89 -33.38 -30.90
CA PHE A 202 1.35 -33.12 -32.22
C PHE A 202 1.20 -34.43 -33.01
N ARG A 203 0.07 -34.66 -33.67
CA ARG A 203 -0.20 -35.84 -34.46
C ARG A 203 -0.71 -35.44 -35.83
N GLY A 204 -0.07 -35.96 -36.89
CA GLY A 204 -0.45 -35.66 -38.25
C GLY A 204 0.55 -36.17 -39.28
N ARG A 205 0.33 -35.84 -40.55
CA ARG A 205 1.18 -36.27 -41.69
C ARG A 205 1.89 -35.05 -42.33
N GLY A 206 3.05 -35.29 -42.90
CA GLY A 206 3.81 -34.25 -43.60
C GLY A 206 4.42 -33.19 -42.68
N SER A 207 5.00 -32.16 -43.28
CA SER A 207 5.54 -30.99 -42.57
C SER A 207 4.42 -29.97 -42.35
N ARG A 208 4.25 -29.49 -41.09
CA ARG A 208 3.17 -28.59 -40.66
C ARG A 208 3.71 -27.48 -39.84
N GLU A 209 3.09 -26.33 -39.92
CA GLU A 209 3.33 -25.19 -39.04
C GLU A 209 2.57 -25.37 -37.73
N VAL A 210 3.28 -25.20 -36.60
CA VAL A 210 2.71 -25.25 -35.24
C VAL A 210 3.02 -23.98 -34.52
N ARG A 211 2.11 -23.54 -33.63
CA ARG A 211 2.28 -22.41 -32.77
C ARG A 211 1.84 -22.76 -31.35
N MET A 212 2.56 -22.20 -30.38
CA MET A 212 2.26 -22.36 -28.96
C MET A 212 2.42 -21.00 -28.29
N GLY A 213 1.34 -20.46 -27.72
CA GLY A 213 1.34 -19.19 -27.00
C GLY A 213 0.95 -19.39 -25.55
N TYR A 214 1.61 -18.69 -24.64
CA TYR A 214 1.31 -18.70 -23.22
C TYR A 214 1.66 -17.38 -22.54
N VAL A 215 1.04 -17.13 -21.37
CA VAL A 215 1.31 -15.97 -20.52
C VAL A 215 1.96 -16.46 -19.24
N ILE A 216 3.06 -15.82 -18.82
CA ILE A 216 3.71 -16.07 -17.54
C ILE A 216 4.09 -14.75 -16.86
N ALA A 217 4.42 -14.81 -15.58
CA ALA A 217 5.04 -13.68 -14.87
C ALA A 217 6.33 -13.27 -15.59
N SER A 218 6.53 -11.97 -15.75
CA SER A 218 7.70 -11.40 -16.42
C SER A 218 8.12 -10.11 -15.72
N PRO A 219 9.42 -9.78 -15.65
CA PRO A 219 9.87 -8.50 -15.17
C PRO A 219 9.20 -7.35 -15.91
N VAL A 220 8.82 -6.32 -15.16
CA VAL A 220 8.24 -5.10 -15.74
C VAL A 220 9.33 -4.36 -16.50
N TRP A 221 9.11 -4.10 -17.80
CA TRP A 221 10.00 -3.28 -18.57
C TRP A 221 9.97 -1.81 -18.09
N LYS A 222 11.09 -1.13 -18.13
CA LYS A 222 11.30 0.23 -17.60
C LYS A 222 11.74 1.16 -18.70
N THR A 223 11.55 2.46 -18.50
CA THR A 223 12.02 3.51 -19.43
C THR A 223 13.10 4.34 -18.78
N SER A 224 13.97 4.89 -19.59
CA SER A 224 14.96 5.89 -19.20
C SER A 224 15.16 6.86 -20.34
N TYR A 225 15.28 8.16 -20.05
CA TYR A 225 15.37 9.21 -21.05
C TYR A 225 16.66 10.01 -20.89
N ARG A 226 17.10 10.58 -21.99
CA ARG A 226 18.16 11.59 -22.05
C ARG A 226 17.63 12.77 -22.82
N LEU A 227 17.68 13.96 -22.21
CA LEU A 227 17.30 15.22 -22.83
C LEU A 227 18.54 16.08 -22.97
N VAL A 228 18.89 16.35 -24.18
CA VAL A 228 19.98 17.29 -24.50
C VAL A 228 19.35 18.64 -24.79
N LEU A 229 19.68 19.63 -23.97
CA LEU A 229 19.20 20.99 -24.17
C LEU A 229 20.03 21.71 -25.25
N PRO A 230 19.41 22.50 -26.13
CA PRO A 230 20.12 23.24 -27.16
C PRO A 230 21.02 24.33 -26.53
N GLU A 231 22.12 24.71 -27.16
CA GLU A 231 22.90 25.86 -26.73
C GLU A 231 22.12 27.17 -26.87
N ALA A 232 21.29 27.28 -27.90
CA ALA A 232 20.41 28.41 -28.18
C ALA A 232 19.14 27.92 -28.87
N GLY A 233 18.00 28.57 -28.59
CA GLY A 233 16.69 28.18 -29.13
C GLY A 233 15.96 27.21 -28.23
N ASP A 234 14.90 26.62 -28.75
CA ASP A 234 13.91 25.84 -28.04
C ASP A 234 13.85 24.36 -28.53
N ASP A 235 14.71 23.96 -29.47
CA ASP A 235 14.76 22.61 -30.07
C ASP A 235 15.75 21.72 -29.29
N GLY A 236 15.28 20.96 -28.32
CA GLY A 236 16.04 19.94 -27.57
C GLY A 236 16.01 18.58 -28.27
N THR A 237 16.98 17.71 -28.00
CA THR A 237 16.96 16.33 -28.49
C THR A 237 16.64 15.37 -27.38
N LEU A 238 15.60 14.53 -27.57
CA LEU A 238 15.18 13.51 -26.66
C LEU A 238 15.55 12.11 -27.16
N GLN A 239 16.14 11.31 -26.26
CA GLN A 239 16.38 9.89 -26.48
C GLN A 239 15.68 9.10 -25.37
N GLY A 240 14.79 8.18 -25.74
CA GLY A 240 14.09 7.28 -24.85
C GLY A 240 14.54 5.84 -25.06
N TRP A 241 14.75 5.12 -23.97
CA TRP A 241 15.21 3.74 -23.93
C TRP A 241 14.25 2.88 -23.13
N ALA A 242 14.00 1.65 -23.60
CA ALA A 242 13.35 0.62 -22.82
C ALA A 242 14.40 -0.36 -22.26
N LEU A 243 14.32 -0.64 -20.98
CA LEU A 243 15.09 -1.68 -20.31
C LEU A 243 14.24 -2.94 -20.29
N VAL A 244 14.70 -3.98 -20.98
CA VAL A 244 13.99 -5.24 -21.18
C VAL A 244 14.84 -6.38 -20.66
N GLU A 245 14.19 -7.34 -19.99
CA GLU A 245 14.83 -8.53 -19.43
C GLU A 245 14.20 -9.78 -20.06
N ASN A 246 15.03 -10.72 -20.49
CA ASN A 246 14.56 -12.04 -20.91
C ASN A 246 14.56 -13.00 -19.72
N PRO A 247 13.41 -13.27 -19.08
CA PRO A 247 13.35 -14.18 -17.94
C PRO A 247 13.33 -15.64 -18.36
N THR A 248 13.24 -15.93 -19.67
CA THR A 248 13.07 -17.29 -20.19
C THR A 248 14.38 -18.04 -20.33
N GLU A 249 14.28 -19.34 -20.52
CA GLU A 249 15.43 -20.21 -20.77
C GLU A 249 15.79 -20.32 -22.25
N ALA A 250 15.01 -19.71 -23.11
CA ALA A 250 15.27 -19.64 -24.54
C ALA A 250 15.97 -18.34 -24.91
N ASP A 251 16.95 -18.44 -25.78
CA ASP A 251 17.53 -17.25 -26.41
C ASP A 251 16.46 -16.66 -27.35
N TRP A 252 16.22 -15.36 -27.27
CA TRP A 252 15.41 -14.66 -28.26
C TRP A 252 16.31 -14.33 -29.45
N THR A 253 15.99 -14.85 -30.59
CA THR A 253 16.71 -14.59 -31.86
C THR A 253 15.72 -14.04 -32.87
N ASP A 254 15.90 -12.79 -33.24
CA ASP A 254 15.02 -12.08 -34.18
C ASP A 254 13.53 -12.10 -33.78
N VAL A 255 13.27 -11.96 -32.47
CA VAL A 255 11.92 -12.04 -31.90
C VAL A 255 11.17 -10.72 -32.14
N ASP A 256 9.91 -10.82 -32.60
CA ASP A 256 8.99 -9.67 -32.68
C ASP A 256 8.59 -9.23 -31.25
N LEU A 257 9.28 -8.20 -30.74
CA LEU A 257 9.07 -7.70 -29.38
C LEU A 257 8.12 -6.50 -29.35
N THR A 258 7.09 -6.61 -28.52
CA THR A 258 6.14 -5.53 -28.26
C THR A 258 6.10 -5.21 -26.78
N LEU A 259 6.26 -3.92 -26.42
CA LEU A 259 6.16 -3.42 -25.05
C LEU A 259 4.85 -2.65 -24.90
N VAL A 260 3.99 -3.13 -24.02
CA VAL A 260 2.66 -2.54 -23.81
C VAL A 260 2.59 -1.79 -22.49
N SER A 261 2.24 -0.50 -22.57
CA SER A 261 1.98 0.35 -21.42
C SER A 261 0.54 0.15 -20.97
N GLY A 262 0.28 -0.91 -20.22
CA GLY A 262 -1.06 -1.22 -19.73
C GLY A 262 -1.00 -2.28 -18.63
N ARG A 263 -2.03 -2.33 -17.83
CA ARG A 263 -2.13 -3.25 -16.71
C ARG A 263 -3.33 -4.18 -16.88
N PRO A 264 -3.24 -5.17 -17.82
CA PRO A 264 -4.27 -6.19 -17.88
C PRO A 264 -4.35 -6.91 -16.52
N VAL A 265 -5.56 -7.22 -16.09
CA VAL A 265 -5.78 -7.95 -14.85
C VAL A 265 -5.31 -9.39 -15.04
N SER A 266 -4.37 -9.82 -14.21
CA SER A 266 -3.91 -11.19 -14.15
C SER A 266 -4.07 -11.72 -12.74
N PHE A 267 -4.41 -13.00 -12.61
CA PHE A 267 -4.52 -13.69 -11.32
C PHE A 267 -3.89 -15.08 -11.42
N VAL A 268 -3.37 -15.56 -10.31
CA VAL A 268 -2.83 -16.92 -10.19
C VAL A 268 -3.94 -17.84 -9.65
N ILE A 269 -4.11 -18.99 -10.28
CA ILE A 269 -4.98 -20.06 -9.80
C ILE A 269 -4.17 -21.35 -9.73
N ASP A 270 -4.26 -22.07 -8.64
CA ASP A 270 -3.55 -23.35 -8.49
C ASP A 270 -4.23 -24.47 -9.29
N LEU A 271 -3.69 -24.73 -10.47
CA LEU A 271 -4.08 -25.82 -11.37
C LEU A 271 -3.08 -26.99 -11.33
N TYR A 272 -1.88 -26.75 -10.80
CA TYR A 272 -0.78 -27.72 -10.83
C TYR A 272 -0.78 -28.65 -9.64
N THR A 273 -1.15 -28.18 -8.46
CA THR A 273 -1.17 -28.99 -7.24
C THR A 273 -2.38 -29.93 -7.24
N PRO A 274 -2.16 -31.26 -7.14
CA PRO A 274 -3.25 -32.22 -7.06
C PRO A 274 -4.12 -31.99 -5.83
N ARG A 275 -5.42 -31.80 -6.03
CA ARG A 275 -6.38 -31.63 -4.95
C ARG A 275 -7.00 -32.97 -4.56
N PHE A 276 -6.76 -33.40 -3.31
CA PHE A 276 -7.38 -34.60 -2.74
C PHE A 276 -8.55 -34.17 -1.84
N VAL A 277 -9.65 -34.90 -2.00
CA VAL A 277 -10.82 -34.74 -1.12
C VAL A 277 -10.85 -35.92 -0.17
N ASP A 278 -10.92 -35.63 1.12
CA ASP A 278 -11.06 -36.68 2.15
C ASP A 278 -12.38 -37.42 1.98
N ARG A 279 -12.33 -38.73 1.94
CA ARG A 279 -13.52 -39.57 1.88
C ARG A 279 -14.05 -39.81 3.30
N PRO A 280 -15.36 -39.68 3.54
CA PRO A 280 -15.92 -40.03 4.85
C PRO A 280 -15.66 -41.52 5.14
N VAL A 281 -15.09 -41.79 6.30
CA VAL A 281 -14.90 -43.16 6.80
C VAL A 281 -16.22 -43.59 7.46
N VAL A 282 -16.89 -44.55 6.84
CA VAL A 282 -18.05 -45.22 7.43
C VAL A 282 -17.55 -46.35 8.29
N ALA A 283 -17.66 -46.20 9.61
CA ALA A 283 -17.35 -47.28 10.52
C ALA A 283 -18.39 -48.41 10.40
N LEU A 284 -17.94 -49.66 10.34
CA LEU A 284 -18.83 -50.81 10.44
C LEU A 284 -19.56 -50.77 11.81
N PRO A 285 -20.86 -51.07 11.88
CA PRO A 285 -21.56 -51.12 13.14
C PRO A 285 -20.92 -52.18 14.06
N ASP A 286 -20.44 -51.71 15.20
CA ASP A 286 -19.83 -52.59 16.19
C ASP A 286 -20.92 -53.00 17.18
N ASP A 287 -21.55 -54.18 16.91
CA ASP A 287 -22.72 -54.69 17.65
C ASP A 287 -22.36 -55.30 19.06
N ALA A 288 -21.16 -55.09 19.57
CA ALA A 288 -20.72 -55.89 20.69
C ALA A 288 -19.92 -55.18 21.80
N VAL A 289 -19.99 -53.86 22.04
CA VAL A 289 -19.33 -53.28 23.23
C VAL A 289 -20.20 -52.22 23.92
N VAL A 290 -20.76 -52.59 25.08
CA VAL A 290 -21.29 -51.64 26.05
C VAL A 290 -20.09 -50.95 26.72
N ARG A 291 -19.85 -49.67 26.38
CA ARG A 291 -18.84 -48.85 27.06
C ARG A 291 -19.43 -48.19 28.30
N PRO A 292 -18.79 -48.23 29.46
CA PRO A 292 -19.21 -47.41 30.60
C PRO A 292 -18.94 -45.94 30.33
N GLU A 293 -19.94 -45.11 30.59
CA GLU A 293 -19.82 -43.64 30.48
C GLU A 293 -18.96 -43.12 31.64
N SER A 294 -17.87 -42.43 31.35
CA SER A 294 -17.07 -41.69 32.30
C SER A 294 -17.43 -40.21 32.25
N TYR A 295 -17.86 -39.66 33.37
CA TYR A 295 -18.12 -38.23 33.56
C TYR A 295 -16.79 -37.53 33.90
N GLU A 296 -16.33 -36.59 33.06
CA GLU A 296 -15.20 -35.75 33.40
C GLU A 296 -15.61 -34.61 34.34
N ALA A 297 -14.95 -34.53 35.48
CA ALA A 297 -15.00 -33.40 36.38
C ALA A 297 -14.08 -32.30 35.82
N GLY A 298 -14.64 -31.10 35.61
CA GLY A 298 -13.92 -29.95 35.07
C GLY A 298 -12.78 -29.49 35.99
N VAL A 299 -11.58 -29.47 35.44
CA VAL A 299 -10.43 -28.74 36.00
C VAL A 299 -10.05 -27.65 35.02
N GLY A 300 -10.21 -26.40 35.50
CA GLY A 300 -9.87 -25.21 34.70
C GLY A 300 -8.37 -25.18 34.35
N ARG A 301 -8.08 -24.96 33.08
CA ARG A 301 -6.76 -24.60 32.60
C ARG A 301 -6.66 -23.09 32.41
N LEU A 302 -5.78 -22.46 33.17
CA LEU A 302 -5.27 -21.11 32.91
C LEU A 302 -4.22 -21.18 31.77
N GLY A 303 -4.57 -20.60 30.63
CA GLY A 303 -3.65 -20.38 29.53
C GLY A 303 -4.31 -19.44 28.54
N GLY A 304 -3.67 -18.30 28.26
CA GLY A 304 -4.21 -17.19 27.47
C GLY A 304 -4.37 -17.48 25.98
N GLY A 305 -5.24 -18.41 25.62
CA GLY A 305 -5.69 -18.65 24.25
C GLY A 305 -7.03 -18.01 23.96
N SER A 306 -7.31 -17.69 22.70
CA SER A 306 -8.62 -17.18 22.26
C SER A 306 -9.73 -18.14 22.67
N SER A 307 -10.81 -17.63 23.26
CA SER A 307 -11.94 -18.41 23.72
C SER A 307 -13.26 -17.66 23.47
N ALA A 308 -14.36 -18.40 23.36
CA ALA A 308 -15.68 -17.79 23.33
C ALA A 308 -16.66 -18.55 24.26
N SER A 309 -17.58 -17.82 24.85
CA SER A 309 -18.76 -18.36 25.48
C SER A 309 -19.97 -18.13 24.58
N VAL A 310 -20.71 -19.20 24.30
CA VAL A 310 -21.92 -19.15 23.47
C VAL A 310 -23.12 -19.58 24.31
N ARG A 311 -24.16 -18.75 24.35
CA ARG A 311 -25.39 -19.01 25.08
C ARG A 311 -26.63 -18.62 24.28
N SER A 312 -27.73 -19.32 24.48
CA SER A 312 -28.99 -18.92 23.88
C SER A 312 -29.53 -17.69 24.63
N GLY A 313 -29.82 -16.61 23.89
CA GLY A 313 -30.33 -15.36 24.44
C GLY A 313 -30.44 -14.28 23.34
N GLY A 314 -31.19 -13.23 23.63
CA GLY A 314 -31.42 -12.14 22.70
C GLY A 314 -32.64 -12.34 21.79
N PRO A 315 -32.93 -11.35 20.89
CA PRO A 315 -34.06 -11.40 19.98
C PRO A 315 -33.91 -12.54 18.96
N ALA A 316 -35.03 -13.14 18.55
CA ALA A 316 -35.04 -14.22 17.56
C ALA A 316 -34.40 -13.75 16.24
N GLY A 317 -33.59 -14.60 15.60
CA GLY A 317 -32.90 -14.28 14.36
C GLY A 317 -31.71 -13.34 14.50
N THR A 318 -31.12 -13.20 15.70
CA THR A 318 -29.95 -12.36 15.93
C THR A 318 -28.77 -13.15 16.51
N LEU A 319 -27.55 -12.71 16.14
CA LEU A 319 -26.30 -13.06 16.80
C LEU A 319 -25.70 -11.79 17.39
N THR A 320 -25.58 -11.75 18.72
CA THR A 320 -25.05 -10.60 19.46
C THR A 320 -23.89 -11.04 20.33
N GLY A 321 -23.08 -10.11 20.84
CA GLY A 321 -22.04 -10.43 21.80
C GLY A 321 -21.02 -9.33 21.99
N THR A 322 -19.92 -9.65 22.68
CA THR A 322 -18.79 -8.75 22.92
C THR A 322 -17.49 -9.38 22.46
N VAL A 323 -16.54 -8.53 22.02
CA VAL A 323 -15.18 -8.95 21.68
C VAL A 323 -14.20 -8.19 22.58
N ARG A 324 -13.37 -8.94 23.32
CA ARG A 324 -12.42 -8.39 24.29
C ARG A 324 -11.04 -8.99 24.13
N ASP A 325 -10.03 -8.26 24.59
CA ASP A 325 -8.69 -8.80 24.76
C ASP A 325 -8.67 -9.90 25.83
N ALA A 326 -8.06 -11.04 25.53
CA ALA A 326 -8.00 -12.19 26.45
C ALA A 326 -7.08 -11.93 27.65
N THR A 327 -6.12 -11.03 27.54
CA THR A 327 -5.10 -10.73 28.54
C THR A 327 -5.49 -9.53 29.40
N THR A 328 -5.89 -8.42 28.77
CA THR A 328 -6.20 -7.15 29.45
C THR A 328 -7.68 -7.06 29.85
N GLY A 329 -8.57 -7.77 29.15
CA GLY A 329 -10.01 -7.70 29.32
C GLY A 329 -10.65 -6.45 28.72
N GLU A 330 -9.88 -5.60 28.03
CA GLU A 330 -10.36 -4.40 27.36
C GLU A 330 -11.25 -4.71 26.18
N ASP A 331 -12.22 -3.85 25.92
CA ASP A 331 -13.14 -3.98 24.79
C ASP A 331 -12.42 -3.67 23.48
N LEU A 332 -12.51 -4.55 22.47
CA LEU A 332 -11.89 -4.36 21.16
C LEU A 332 -12.86 -3.66 20.21
N ILE A 333 -12.62 -2.35 19.98
CA ILE A 333 -13.44 -1.48 19.14
C ILE A 333 -13.08 -1.70 17.66
N GLY A 334 -14.08 -1.95 16.79
CA GLY A 334 -13.86 -2.16 15.36
C GLY A 334 -13.39 -3.58 15.01
N ALA A 335 -13.49 -4.55 15.94
CA ALA A 335 -13.26 -5.95 15.62
C ALA A 335 -14.34 -6.46 14.64
N ASN A 336 -13.93 -7.18 13.61
CA ASN A 336 -14.82 -7.67 12.57
C ASN A 336 -15.34 -9.07 12.93
N VAL A 337 -16.66 -9.21 12.93
CA VAL A 337 -17.38 -10.47 13.11
C VAL A 337 -18.18 -10.76 11.86
N PHE A 338 -17.91 -11.86 11.16
CA PHE A 338 -18.71 -12.24 10.00
C PHE A 338 -18.99 -13.73 9.94
N LEU A 339 -20.09 -14.05 9.26
CA LEU A 339 -20.58 -15.40 9.12
C LEU A 339 -20.11 -15.97 7.77
N GLU A 340 -19.22 -16.95 7.81
CA GLU A 340 -18.66 -17.57 6.61
C GLU A 340 -19.76 -18.13 5.70
N GLY A 341 -19.64 -17.85 4.41
CA GLY A 341 -20.58 -18.30 3.38
C GLY A 341 -21.91 -17.55 3.30
N THR A 342 -22.13 -16.47 4.09
CA THR A 342 -23.42 -15.75 4.09
C THR A 342 -23.33 -14.30 3.58
N GLY A 343 -22.16 -13.72 3.54
CA GLY A 343 -21.98 -12.28 3.26
C GLY A 343 -22.47 -11.34 4.35
N GLN A 344 -22.86 -11.86 5.53
CA GLN A 344 -23.33 -11.07 6.68
C GLN A 344 -22.25 -10.94 7.74
N GLY A 345 -22.13 -9.74 8.33
CA GLY A 345 -21.18 -9.43 9.37
C GLY A 345 -21.49 -8.11 10.07
N ALA A 346 -20.76 -7.84 11.16
CA ALA A 346 -20.80 -6.59 11.91
C ALA A 346 -19.42 -6.27 12.47
N SER A 347 -19.12 -4.98 12.70
CA SER A 347 -17.97 -4.54 13.47
C SER A 347 -18.41 -4.16 14.88
N THR A 348 -17.54 -4.32 15.86
CA THR A 348 -17.83 -3.96 17.26
C THR A 348 -17.85 -2.45 17.46
N ASP A 349 -18.75 -1.98 18.32
CA ASP A 349 -18.90 -0.60 18.76
C ASP A 349 -17.86 -0.19 19.84
N VAL A 350 -18.06 0.99 20.44
CA VAL A 350 -17.17 1.55 21.49
C VAL A 350 -17.14 0.75 22.79
N ASP A 351 -18.15 -0.10 23.01
CA ASP A 351 -18.25 -1.02 24.16
C ASP A 351 -17.86 -2.46 23.77
N GLY A 352 -17.20 -2.64 22.61
CA GLY A 352 -16.81 -3.94 22.09
C GLY A 352 -17.97 -4.83 21.66
N ARG A 353 -19.20 -4.30 21.48
CA ARG A 353 -20.41 -5.06 21.18
C ARG A 353 -20.67 -5.14 19.69
N PHE A 354 -21.20 -6.27 19.23
CA PHE A 354 -21.67 -6.47 17.86
C PHE A 354 -23.07 -7.06 17.82
N GLU A 355 -23.78 -6.80 16.71
CA GLU A 355 -25.09 -7.38 16.43
C GLU A 355 -25.27 -7.67 14.95
N ILE A 356 -25.59 -8.91 14.62
CA ILE A 356 -25.96 -9.37 13.27
C ILE A 356 -27.43 -9.80 13.31
N ARG A 357 -28.28 -9.15 12.52
CA ARG A 357 -29.74 -9.36 12.49
C ARG A 357 -30.19 -10.08 11.22
N GLY A 358 -31.42 -10.60 11.24
CA GLY A 358 -32.07 -11.18 10.06
C GLY A 358 -31.57 -12.57 9.70
N LEU A 359 -30.99 -13.29 10.66
CA LEU A 359 -30.50 -14.65 10.50
C LEU A 359 -31.66 -15.64 10.51
N ARG A 360 -31.67 -16.58 9.57
CA ARG A 360 -32.60 -17.70 9.57
C ARG A 360 -32.15 -18.79 10.55
N PRO A 361 -33.05 -19.62 11.08
CA PRO A 361 -32.62 -20.79 11.87
C PRO A 361 -31.65 -21.67 11.08
N GLY A 362 -30.51 -22.00 11.64
CA GLY A 362 -29.46 -22.75 10.95
C GLY A 362 -28.14 -22.80 11.75
N SER A 363 -27.14 -23.44 11.19
CA SER A 363 -25.77 -23.48 11.72
C SER A 363 -24.92 -22.49 10.95
N TYR A 364 -24.19 -21.63 11.67
CA TYR A 364 -23.33 -20.59 11.12
C TYR A 364 -21.94 -20.71 11.70
N THR A 365 -20.91 -20.51 10.89
CA THR A 365 -19.53 -20.38 11.32
C THR A 365 -19.20 -18.90 11.44
N ALA A 366 -19.13 -18.41 12.67
CA ALA A 366 -18.74 -17.02 12.96
C ALA A 366 -17.23 -16.93 13.07
N ARG A 367 -16.62 -16.02 12.30
CA ARG A 367 -15.21 -15.70 12.36
C ARG A 367 -15.02 -14.29 12.90
N VAL A 368 -14.18 -14.18 13.95
CA VAL A 368 -13.88 -12.92 14.62
C VAL A 368 -12.41 -12.60 14.41
N GLY A 369 -12.12 -11.39 13.89
CA GLY A 369 -10.76 -10.93 13.63
C GLY A 369 -10.55 -9.48 14.04
N TYR A 370 -9.36 -9.19 14.55
CA TYR A 370 -8.89 -7.86 14.88
C TYR A 370 -7.39 -7.73 14.57
N VAL A 371 -6.94 -6.54 14.16
CA VAL A 371 -5.54 -6.32 13.79
C VAL A 371 -4.64 -6.53 15.01
N GLY A 372 -3.62 -7.40 14.89
CA GLY A 372 -2.72 -7.75 15.98
C GLY A 372 -3.20 -8.89 16.88
N TYR A 373 -4.28 -9.58 16.52
CA TYR A 373 -4.86 -10.69 17.30
C TYR A 373 -5.02 -11.95 16.43
N VAL A 374 -4.96 -13.10 17.08
CA VAL A 374 -5.23 -14.39 16.41
C VAL A 374 -6.72 -14.48 16.10
N ALA A 375 -7.06 -14.64 14.82
CA ALA A 375 -8.46 -14.78 14.41
C ALA A 375 -9.10 -16.00 15.05
N TYR A 376 -10.33 -15.84 15.59
CA TYR A 376 -11.10 -16.89 16.26
C TYR A 376 -12.29 -17.30 15.42
N THR A 377 -12.55 -18.59 15.32
CA THR A 377 -13.67 -19.16 14.57
C THR A 377 -14.51 -20.06 15.46
N GLN A 378 -15.82 -19.86 15.46
CA GLN A 378 -16.78 -20.62 16.28
C GLN A 378 -18.05 -20.95 15.49
N THR A 379 -18.43 -22.21 15.50
CA THR A 379 -19.74 -22.61 14.96
C THR A 379 -20.83 -22.37 15.99
N VAL A 380 -21.88 -21.63 15.60
CA VAL A 380 -23.05 -21.32 16.39
C VAL A 380 -24.32 -21.86 15.71
N ARG A 381 -25.26 -22.39 16.46
CA ARG A 381 -26.52 -22.94 15.95
C ARG A 381 -27.70 -22.11 16.41
N LEU A 382 -28.31 -21.38 15.47
CA LEU A 382 -29.47 -20.53 15.72
C LEU A 382 -30.77 -21.37 15.64
N GLY A 383 -31.53 -21.39 16.72
CA GLY A 383 -32.84 -22.01 16.77
C GLY A 383 -33.99 -21.07 16.36
N GLY A 384 -35.20 -21.58 16.22
CA GLY A 384 -36.34 -20.78 15.73
C GLY A 384 -36.96 -19.81 16.78
N GLY A 385 -36.51 -19.79 18.03
CA GLY A 385 -37.18 -19.04 19.11
C GLY A 385 -36.37 -17.93 19.77
N ASN A 386 -35.06 -18.11 19.92
CA ASN A 386 -34.18 -17.15 20.59
C ASN A 386 -32.95 -16.86 19.75
N GLY A 387 -32.35 -15.66 19.88
CA GLY A 387 -31.04 -15.33 19.31
C GLY A 387 -29.89 -16.02 20.05
N ILE A 388 -28.66 -15.75 19.64
CA ILE A 388 -27.45 -16.26 20.28
C ILE A 388 -26.64 -15.07 20.79
N VAL A 389 -26.07 -15.20 21.97
CA VAL A 389 -25.06 -14.30 22.53
C VAL A 389 -23.71 -15.03 22.50
N MET A 390 -22.72 -14.45 21.81
CA MET A 390 -21.36 -15.00 21.68
C MET A 390 -20.36 -13.98 22.18
N ASP A 391 -19.87 -14.14 23.38
CA ASP A 391 -18.84 -13.30 23.97
C ASP A 391 -17.46 -13.91 23.67
N VAL A 392 -16.59 -13.18 22.97
CA VAL A 392 -15.30 -13.66 22.47
C VAL A 392 -14.16 -12.93 23.17
N ARG A 393 -13.12 -13.66 23.52
CA ARG A 393 -11.84 -13.13 23.98
C ARG A 393 -10.78 -13.50 22.96
N LEU A 394 -10.12 -12.51 22.34
CA LEU A 394 -9.05 -12.72 21.38
C LEU A 394 -7.69 -12.67 22.08
N GLY A 395 -6.86 -13.66 21.84
CA GLY A 395 -5.45 -13.65 22.24
C GLY A 395 -4.64 -12.76 21.28
N SER A 396 -3.80 -11.89 21.83
CA SER A 396 -2.86 -11.10 21.05
C SER A 396 -1.88 -12.02 20.32
N GLN A 397 -1.61 -11.73 19.06
CA GLN A 397 -0.52 -12.33 18.32
C GLN A 397 0.75 -11.59 18.77
N GLU A 398 1.64 -12.27 19.50
CA GLU A 398 3.01 -11.79 19.60
C GLU A 398 3.55 -11.78 18.15
N LEU A 399 3.57 -10.63 17.54
CA LEU A 399 4.39 -10.37 16.39
C LEU A 399 5.82 -10.53 16.91
N SER A 400 6.44 -11.68 16.65
CA SER A 400 7.89 -11.75 16.57
C SER A 400 8.26 -10.56 15.69
N GLU A 401 8.96 -9.61 16.28
CA GLU A 401 9.54 -8.47 15.60
C GLU A 401 10.39 -9.04 14.46
N VAL A 402 9.79 -9.19 13.29
CA VAL A 402 10.52 -9.24 12.05
C VAL A 402 11.04 -7.82 11.92
N THR A 403 12.18 -7.57 12.53
CA THR A 403 13.05 -6.50 12.12
C THR A 403 13.36 -6.79 10.68
N VAL A 404 12.56 -6.25 9.78
CA VAL A 404 12.98 -6.00 8.41
C VAL A 404 14.01 -4.90 8.59
N GLU A 405 15.25 -5.30 8.86
CA GLU A 405 16.40 -4.50 8.51
C GLU A 405 16.26 -4.27 7.01
N TYR A 406 15.61 -3.21 6.65
CA TYR A 406 15.75 -2.59 5.36
C TYR A 406 17.17 -2.04 5.37
N GLU A 407 18.14 -2.94 5.12
CA GLU A 407 19.42 -2.54 4.59
C GLU A 407 19.08 -1.92 3.24
N ALA A 408 18.86 -0.60 3.26
CA ALA A 408 18.92 0.18 2.06
C ALA A 408 20.25 -0.24 1.43
N PRO A 409 20.25 -0.78 0.18
CA PRO A 409 21.49 -1.03 -0.49
C PRO A 409 22.22 0.32 -0.44
N GLN A 410 23.29 0.37 0.29
CA GLN A 410 24.26 1.43 0.12
C GLN A 410 24.67 1.30 -1.32
N VAL A 411 24.05 2.11 -2.17
CA VAL A 411 24.63 2.44 -3.44
C VAL A 411 25.98 3.04 -3.03
N GLN A 412 26.99 2.20 -3.02
CA GLN A 412 28.33 2.72 -3.20
C GLN A 412 28.25 3.54 -4.48
N ASN A 413 28.09 4.83 -4.27
CA ASN A 413 28.51 5.82 -5.25
C ASN A 413 30.03 5.65 -5.37
N ASP A 414 30.45 4.62 -6.07
CA ASP A 414 31.61 4.75 -6.90
C ASP A 414 31.18 5.78 -7.93
N ALA A 415 31.36 7.04 -7.54
CA ALA A 415 31.32 8.16 -8.42
C ALA A 415 32.27 7.84 -9.56
N LEU A 416 31.72 7.36 -10.66
CA LEU A 416 32.34 7.56 -11.96
C LEU A 416 32.41 9.09 -12.10
N GLY A 417 33.53 9.61 -11.61
CA GLY A 417 33.85 11.01 -11.71
C GLY A 417 33.96 11.36 -13.18
N ALA A 418 32.89 11.91 -13.76
CA ALA A 418 32.98 12.68 -14.97
C ALA A 418 33.77 13.94 -14.61
N ALA A 419 35.09 13.85 -14.69
CA ALA A 419 35.96 15.01 -14.62
C ALA A 419 35.81 15.78 -15.93
N VAL A 420 34.98 16.81 -15.90
CA VAL A 420 34.96 17.81 -16.98
C VAL A 420 36.26 18.62 -16.89
N VAL A 421 37.25 18.26 -17.72
CA VAL A 421 38.43 19.08 -17.88
C VAL A 421 38.12 20.18 -18.90
N THR A 422 37.68 21.33 -18.41
CA THR A 422 37.65 22.56 -19.23
C THR A 422 39.08 23.08 -19.42
N ARG A 423 39.65 22.80 -20.57
CA ARG A 423 40.88 23.43 -20.99
C ARG A 423 40.54 24.72 -21.74
N GLY A 424 40.78 25.85 -21.10
CA GLY A 424 40.53 27.17 -21.64
C GLY A 424 41.23 27.40 -22.98
N GLY A 425 40.50 27.90 -23.96
CA GLY A 425 41.01 28.40 -25.23
C GLY A 425 39.95 28.57 -26.30
N ARG A 426 39.47 29.80 -26.47
CA ARG A 426 38.80 30.43 -27.63
C ARG A 426 37.58 29.76 -28.25
N ALA A 427 36.57 30.59 -28.37
CA ALA A 427 35.27 30.43 -29.02
C ALA A 427 35.28 29.64 -30.34
N SER A 428 34.20 28.85 -30.53
CA SER A 428 33.74 28.09 -31.68
C SER A 428 34.24 26.64 -31.77
N ALA A 429 33.91 25.82 -30.78
CA ALA A 429 33.83 24.37 -30.95
C ALA A 429 32.55 23.89 -30.32
N GLU A 430 31.81 23.08 -31.06
CA GLU A 430 30.66 22.31 -30.56
C GLU A 430 31.02 21.62 -29.23
N PRO A 431 30.14 21.57 -28.25
CA PRO A 431 30.41 20.91 -26.96
C PRO A 431 30.78 19.45 -27.22
N GLN A 432 31.95 19.06 -26.75
CA GLN A 432 32.45 17.70 -26.89
C GLN A 432 32.21 16.95 -25.57
N TYR A 433 31.32 15.97 -25.62
CA TYR A 433 31.01 15.13 -24.48
C TYR A 433 32.05 14.00 -24.38
N PHE A 434 32.60 13.81 -23.16
CA PHE A 434 33.53 12.74 -22.86
C PHE A 434 33.04 11.93 -21.68
N VAL A 435 33.01 10.60 -21.85
CA VAL A 435 32.85 9.64 -20.73
C VAL A 435 34.11 8.77 -20.73
N ASP A 436 34.80 8.70 -19.60
CA ASP A 436 36.08 7.98 -19.43
C ASP A 436 37.14 8.34 -20.47
N GLY A 437 37.20 9.62 -20.91
CA GLY A 437 38.17 10.09 -21.87
C GLY A 437 37.83 9.76 -23.33
N VAL A 438 36.69 9.14 -23.60
CA VAL A 438 36.19 8.85 -24.95
C VAL A 438 35.17 9.92 -25.35
N ARG A 439 35.38 10.55 -26.51
CA ARG A 439 34.42 11.48 -27.09
C ARG A 439 33.15 10.76 -27.46
N ILE A 440 32.00 11.19 -26.89
CA ILE A 440 30.66 10.76 -27.27
C ILE A 440 29.92 11.93 -27.92
N ASP A 441 29.26 11.62 -29.01
CA ASP A 441 28.23 12.49 -29.59
C ASP A 441 26.89 11.94 -29.15
N PRO A 442 26.17 12.61 -28.24
CA PRO A 442 24.92 12.07 -27.69
C PRO A 442 23.78 12.06 -28.71
N THR A 443 23.94 12.68 -29.86
CA THR A 443 22.85 12.92 -30.80
C THR A 443 22.96 12.13 -32.12
N SER A 444 24.13 11.62 -32.51
CA SER A 444 24.37 11.21 -33.89
C SER A 444 24.26 9.73 -34.25
N SER A 445 24.09 8.83 -33.24
CA SER A 445 24.11 7.38 -33.50
C SER A 445 22.91 6.58 -32.98
N VAL A 446 21.95 7.19 -32.32
CA VAL A 446 20.80 6.49 -31.75
C VAL A 446 19.54 6.80 -32.55
N SER A 447 19.06 5.82 -33.31
CA SER A 447 17.76 5.88 -33.99
C SER A 447 16.77 4.96 -33.22
N ALA A 448 15.51 5.38 -33.13
CA ALA A 448 14.46 4.53 -32.61
C ALA A 448 14.34 3.26 -33.44
N GLN A 449 14.31 2.08 -32.76
CA GLN A 449 14.17 0.78 -33.42
C GLN A 449 12.71 0.35 -33.59
N GLY A 450 11.78 1.08 -33.02
CA GLY A 450 10.37 0.71 -33.01
C GLY A 450 9.43 1.83 -33.41
N THR A 451 8.18 1.43 -33.67
CA THR A 451 7.06 2.36 -33.87
C THR A 451 6.14 2.31 -32.65
N SER A 452 5.70 3.48 -32.21
CA SER A 452 4.65 3.58 -31.21
C SER A 452 3.28 3.53 -31.86
N GLY A 453 2.27 3.00 -31.13
CA GLY A 453 0.90 2.98 -31.61
C GLY A 453 -0.04 2.34 -30.60
N ASP A 454 -1.31 2.27 -30.98
CA ASP A 454 -2.33 1.71 -30.12
C ASP A 454 -2.31 0.18 -30.15
N PHE A 455 -2.51 -0.44 -28.99
CA PHE A 455 -2.71 -1.86 -28.80
C PHE A 455 -4.06 -2.06 -28.12
N GLY A 456 -5.13 -2.06 -28.94
CA GLY A 456 -6.48 -1.94 -28.43
C GLY A 456 -6.70 -0.58 -27.79
N GLU A 457 -7.06 -0.55 -26.50
CA GLU A 457 -7.17 0.67 -25.68
C GLU A 457 -5.85 1.04 -24.97
N LEU A 458 -4.77 0.31 -25.26
CA LEU A 458 -3.48 0.43 -24.63
C LEU A 458 -2.44 0.95 -25.61
N PHE A 459 -1.48 1.68 -25.10
CA PHE A 459 -0.35 2.17 -25.87
C PHE A 459 0.79 1.13 -25.92
N ALA A 460 1.44 0.96 -27.06
CA ALA A 460 2.52 -0.01 -27.26
C ALA A 460 3.68 0.52 -28.10
N TYR A 461 4.89 0.05 -27.77
CA TYR A 461 6.06 0.16 -28.63
C TYR A 461 6.30 -1.19 -29.32
N ARG A 462 6.32 -1.21 -30.64
CA ARG A 462 6.69 -2.38 -31.45
C ARG A 462 8.12 -2.22 -31.88
N LEU A 463 8.99 -3.09 -31.38
CA LEU A 463 10.45 -2.96 -31.56
C LEU A 463 11.01 -3.82 -32.71
N GLY A 464 10.15 -4.62 -33.36
CA GLY A 464 10.57 -5.53 -34.44
C GLY A 464 11.49 -6.65 -33.95
N ALA A 465 12.44 -7.06 -34.77
CA ALA A 465 13.34 -8.16 -34.49
C ALA A 465 14.37 -7.82 -33.41
N VAL A 466 14.25 -8.44 -32.24
CA VAL A 466 15.15 -8.29 -31.09
C VAL A 466 15.86 -9.59 -30.81
N THR A 467 17.18 -9.54 -30.67
CA THR A 467 18.00 -10.66 -30.21
C THR A 467 18.49 -10.40 -28.80
N LEU A 468 18.10 -11.28 -27.85
CA LEU A 468 18.44 -11.15 -26.43
C LEU A 468 18.72 -12.55 -25.84
N PRO A 469 19.90 -12.81 -25.33
CA PRO A 469 20.20 -14.12 -24.75
C PRO A 469 19.29 -14.40 -23.54
N ARG A 470 19.08 -15.67 -23.26
CA ARG A 470 18.39 -16.13 -22.05
C ARG A 470 19.01 -15.48 -20.82
N ARG A 471 18.15 -15.07 -19.88
CA ARG A 471 18.56 -14.38 -18.65
C ARG A 471 19.40 -13.13 -18.88
N GLY A 472 19.31 -12.55 -20.07
CA GLY A 472 19.97 -11.31 -20.47
C GLY A 472 19.05 -10.11 -20.31
N SER A 473 19.68 -8.92 -20.22
CA SER A 473 18.98 -7.64 -20.23
C SER A 473 19.50 -6.77 -21.36
N ALA A 474 18.65 -5.93 -21.92
CA ALA A 474 19.03 -4.98 -22.96
C ALA A 474 18.40 -3.61 -22.74
N MET A 475 19.08 -2.58 -23.19
CA MET A 475 18.54 -1.24 -23.40
C MET A 475 18.26 -1.06 -24.88
N ILE A 476 17.00 -0.88 -25.24
CA ILE A 476 16.54 -0.78 -26.62
C ILE A 476 16.00 0.65 -26.85
N PRO A 477 16.47 1.37 -27.89
CA PRO A 477 15.99 2.72 -28.15
C PRO A 477 14.55 2.68 -28.68
N ILE A 478 13.65 3.38 -27.98
CA ILE A 478 12.20 3.43 -28.29
C ILE A 478 11.76 4.74 -28.92
N VAL A 479 12.43 5.83 -28.58
CA VAL A 479 12.15 7.18 -29.08
C VAL A 479 13.48 7.90 -29.32
N SER A 480 13.60 8.60 -30.42
CA SER A 480 14.70 9.50 -30.68
C SER A 480 14.23 10.60 -31.64
N GLY A 481 14.35 11.85 -31.22
CA GLY A 481 13.90 12.97 -32.03
C GLY A 481 14.02 14.30 -31.29
N ASP A 482 13.72 15.35 -32.04
CA ASP A 482 13.71 16.71 -31.50
C ASP A 482 12.40 16.94 -30.72
N VAL A 483 12.51 17.72 -29.67
CA VAL A 483 11.40 18.09 -28.78
C VAL A 483 11.50 19.59 -28.51
N GLU A 484 10.32 20.21 -28.34
CA GLU A 484 10.29 21.64 -27.97
C GLU A 484 10.53 21.76 -26.44
N VAL A 485 11.50 22.60 -26.09
CA VAL A 485 11.91 22.80 -24.69
C VAL A 485 12.06 24.28 -24.37
N GLU A 486 11.50 24.71 -23.27
CA GLU A 486 11.69 26.05 -22.72
C GLU A 486 12.43 25.97 -21.37
N ARG A 487 13.58 26.65 -21.27
CA ARG A 487 14.35 26.74 -20.01
C ARG A 487 13.69 27.69 -19.04
N LEU A 488 13.46 27.20 -17.80
CA LEU A 488 12.82 27.92 -16.72
C LEU A 488 13.56 27.71 -15.40
N SER A 489 13.38 28.66 -14.47
CA SER A 489 13.75 28.49 -13.07
C SER A 489 12.46 28.50 -12.25
N VAL A 490 12.11 27.39 -11.59
CA VAL A 490 10.83 27.19 -10.91
C VAL A 490 11.00 27.43 -9.42
N TYR A 491 10.34 28.43 -8.89
CA TYR A 491 10.34 28.74 -7.48
C TYR A 491 9.07 28.26 -6.80
N THR A 492 9.22 27.28 -5.88
CA THR A 492 8.12 26.75 -5.06
C THR A 492 8.33 27.00 -3.56
N GLY A 493 9.50 27.53 -3.18
CA GLY A 493 9.92 27.63 -1.79
C GLY A 493 10.51 26.34 -1.18
N ALA A 494 10.37 25.20 -1.83
CA ALA A 494 10.84 23.92 -1.31
C ALA A 494 12.37 23.82 -1.18
N ALA A 495 13.11 24.45 -2.11
CA ALA A 495 14.59 24.53 -2.10
C ALA A 495 15.11 25.80 -1.38
N GLY A 496 14.34 26.40 -0.48
CA GLY A 496 14.67 27.63 0.20
C GLY A 496 14.58 28.85 -0.70
N ARG A 497 15.65 29.69 -0.75
CA ARG A 497 15.66 30.93 -1.53
C ARG A 497 16.01 30.73 -3.01
N HIS A 498 16.53 29.58 -3.39
CA HIS A 498 16.90 29.30 -4.76
C HIS A 498 15.78 28.56 -5.48
N PRO A 499 15.41 28.97 -6.72
CA PRO A 499 14.51 28.18 -7.53
C PRO A 499 15.20 26.91 -8.03
N MET A 500 14.41 25.96 -8.52
CA MET A 500 14.92 24.80 -9.23
C MET A 500 15.09 25.12 -10.73
N ARG A 501 16.25 24.79 -11.33
CA ARG A 501 16.39 24.77 -12.78
C ARG A 501 15.44 23.75 -13.36
N GLY A 502 14.71 24.11 -14.36
CA GLY A 502 13.72 23.27 -15.01
C GLY A 502 13.61 23.52 -16.50
N VAL A 503 12.83 22.68 -17.11
CA VAL A 503 12.48 22.75 -18.52
C VAL A 503 10.98 22.46 -18.68
N ARG A 504 10.29 23.29 -19.45
CA ARG A 504 8.98 22.92 -19.98
C ARG A 504 9.25 22.14 -21.26
N LEU A 505 8.84 20.89 -21.28
CA LEU A 505 9.00 19.94 -22.37
C LEU A 505 7.66 19.70 -23.02
N GLU A 506 7.55 19.97 -24.32
CA GLU A 506 6.43 19.54 -25.15
C GLU A 506 6.81 18.26 -25.92
N ASN A 507 5.95 17.26 -25.88
CA ASN A 507 6.16 16.00 -26.59
C ASN A 507 5.79 16.13 -28.07
N THR A 508 6.74 16.57 -28.89
CA THR A 508 6.59 16.66 -30.34
C THR A 508 7.03 15.39 -31.09
N THR A 509 7.44 14.33 -30.39
CA THR A 509 7.97 13.09 -31.00
C THR A 509 6.94 12.27 -31.79
N GLY A 510 5.65 12.56 -31.61
CA GLY A 510 4.55 11.75 -32.18
C GLY A 510 4.33 10.40 -31.46
N ALA A 511 5.17 10.05 -30.49
CA ALA A 511 5.05 8.85 -29.66
C ALA A 511 4.63 9.22 -28.24
N SER A 512 3.77 8.43 -27.58
CA SER A 512 3.55 8.62 -26.16
C SER A 512 4.80 8.26 -25.37
N LEU A 513 5.22 9.09 -24.45
CA LEU A 513 6.38 8.88 -23.60
C LEU A 513 5.89 8.27 -22.28
N ARG A 514 6.34 7.05 -21.97
CA ARG A 514 6.06 6.44 -20.69
C ARG A 514 6.90 7.06 -19.57
N GLY A 515 6.34 7.23 -18.39
CA GLY A 515 7.06 7.78 -17.24
C GLY A 515 8.34 7.02 -16.89
N GLY A 516 9.38 7.76 -16.54
CA GLY A 516 10.68 7.21 -16.17
C GLY A 516 11.70 8.30 -15.83
N PRO A 517 12.89 7.92 -15.31
CA PRO A 517 13.97 8.85 -15.05
C PRO A 517 14.48 9.47 -16.35
N MET A 518 14.82 10.75 -16.27
CA MET A 518 15.35 11.55 -17.39
C MET A 518 16.63 12.25 -16.95
N THR A 519 17.72 11.94 -17.59
CA THR A 519 18.98 12.67 -17.42
C THR A 519 18.98 13.88 -18.36
N VAL A 520 19.18 15.06 -17.79
CA VAL A 520 19.25 16.32 -18.52
C VAL A 520 20.71 16.70 -18.73
N LEU A 521 21.04 16.99 -19.97
CA LEU A 521 22.38 17.42 -20.43
C LEU A 521 22.30 18.88 -20.95
N ASP A 522 23.13 19.77 -20.39
CA ASP A 522 23.25 21.19 -20.73
C ASP A 522 24.73 21.56 -20.61
N ASP A 523 25.48 21.57 -21.73
CA ASP A 523 26.96 21.65 -21.72
C ASP A 523 27.64 20.59 -20.81
N GLY A 524 26.99 19.44 -20.59
CA GLY A 524 27.40 18.39 -19.70
C GLY A 524 26.23 17.88 -18.88
N TYR A 525 26.49 17.09 -17.82
CA TYR A 525 25.44 16.61 -16.91
C TYR A 525 24.87 17.78 -16.11
N ALA A 526 23.59 18.06 -16.29
CA ALA A 526 22.90 19.15 -15.62
C ALA A 526 22.03 18.70 -14.43
N GLY A 527 21.66 17.43 -14.40
CA GLY A 527 20.86 16.84 -13.34
C GLY A 527 19.88 15.79 -13.85
N ASP A 528 19.12 15.21 -12.94
CA ASP A 528 18.09 14.23 -13.26
C ASP A 528 16.69 14.79 -12.95
N ALA A 529 15.75 14.46 -13.82
CA ALA A 529 14.33 14.76 -13.70
C ALA A 529 13.51 13.47 -13.72
N LEU A 530 12.28 13.54 -13.29
CA LEU A 530 11.31 12.45 -13.42
C LEU A 530 10.23 12.87 -14.44
N LEU A 531 10.23 12.20 -15.58
CA LEU A 531 9.19 12.36 -16.59
C LEU A 531 7.98 11.53 -16.20
N PRO A 532 6.78 12.09 -16.05
CA PRO A 532 5.54 11.33 -15.98
C PRO A 532 5.14 10.80 -17.36
N ASP A 533 4.10 9.99 -17.46
CA ASP A 533 3.51 9.64 -18.76
C ASP A 533 3.11 10.91 -19.49
N LEU A 534 3.56 11.05 -20.74
CA LEU A 534 3.39 12.24 -21.57
C LEU A 534 2.93 11.86 -22.98
N PRO A 535 1.63 12.01 -23.30
CA PRO A 535 1.09 11.83 -24.64
C PRO A 535 1.69 12.78 -25.67
N PRO A 536 1.56 12.48 -26.96
CA PRO A 536 1.95 13.42 -28.01
C PRO A 536 1.18 14.74 -27.92
N GLY A 537 1.88 15.86 -28.07
CA GLY A 537 1.33 17.22 -28.01
C GLY A 537 1.05 17.73 -26.61
N ASP A 538 1.26 16.93 -25.57
CA ASP A 538 1.17 17.38 -24.18
C ASP A 538 2.50 17.99 -23.72
N GLU A 539 2.42 18.92 -22.76
CA GLU A 539 3.58 19.55 -22.15
C GLU A 539 3.73 19.19 -20.66
N ARG A 540 4.98 19.21 -20.18
CA ARG A 540 5.29 19.02 -18.76
C ARG A 540 6.42 19.92 -18.31
N LEU A 541 6.25 20.49 -17.12
CA LEU A 541 7.29 21.22 -16.43
C LEU A 541 8.10 20.24 -15.58
N LEU A 542 9.38 20.09 -15.89
CA LEU A 542 10.31 19.20 -15.22
C LEU A 542 11.39 20.01 -14.54
N THR A 543 11.81 19.61 -13.33
CA THR A 543 12.91 20.24 -12.60
C THR A 543 14.02 19.23 -12.36
N PHE A 544 15.30 19.66 -12.44
CA PHE A 544 16.45 18.76 -12.41
C PHE A 544 17.63 19.23 -11.58
N ALA A 545 17.73 20.52 -11.21
CA ALA A 545 18.82 21.05 -10.41
C ALA A 545 18.41 22.31 -9.63
N VAL A 546 19.21 22.74 -8.68
CA VAL A 546 19.04 24.04 -8.00
C VAL A 546 19.70 25.15 -8.85
N ASP A 547 18.98 26.24 -9.12
CA ASP A 547 19.51 27.40 -9.81
C ASP A 547 20.18 28.36 -8.78
N GLN A 548 21.48 28.23 -8.63
CA GLN A 548 22.25 29.03 -7.68
C GLN A 548 22.43 30.48 -8.11
N ASP A 549 22.23 30.80 -9.39
CA ASP A 549 22.35 32.13 -9.95
C ASP A 549 21.16 33.02 -9.61
N VAL A 550 20.03 32.43 -9.25
CA VAL A 550 18.79 33.15 -8.95
C VAL A 550 18.45 33.04 -7.48
N LEU A 551 18.08 34.18 -6.89
CA LEU A 551 17.57 34.29 -5.53
C LEU A 551 16.13 34.81 -5.57
N VAL A 552 15.29 34.22 -4.75
CA VAL A 552 13.90 34.66 -4.53
C VAL A 552 13.65 34.81 -3.05
N ASP A 553 13.31 36.03 -2.62
CA ASP A 553 13.01 36.37 -1.24
C ASP A 553 11.52 36.68 -1.11
N PRO A 554 10.70 35.73 -0.60
CA PRO A 554 9.31 36.00 -0.29
C PRO A 554 9.18 36.80 1.00
N TYR A 555 8.29 37.80 1.03
CA TYR A 555 7.91 38.51 2.25
C TYR A 555 6.42 38.89 2.20
N ASP A 556 5.81 38.86 3.37
CA ASP A 556 4.41 39.27 3.50
C ASP A 556 4.33 40.77 3.74
N VAL A 557 3.49 41.44 2.98
CA VAL A 557 3.18 42.85 3.21
C VAL A 557 2.07 42.92 4.25
N PRO A 558 2.21 43.77 5.30
CA PRO A 558 1.17 43.87 6.33
C PRO A 558 -0.20 44.15 5.73
N ASP A 559 -1.19 43.36 6.11
CA ASP A 559 -2.56 43.50 5.66
C ASP A 559 -3.15 44.85 6.15
N ALA A 560 -3.79 45.58 5.28
CA ALA A 560 -4.68 46.66 5.69
C ALA A 560 -5.93 46.07 6.38
N PRO A 561 -6.48 46.72 7.43
CA PRO A 561 -7.75 46.29 8.03
C PRO A 561 -8.81 46.05 6.97
N GLY A 562 -9.48 44.89 7.03
CA GLY A 562 -10.49 44.55 6.03
C GLY A 562 -11.60 45.56 5.95
N VAL A 563 -11.85 46.10 4.77
CA VAL A 563 -12.94 47.06 4.52
C VAL A 563 -14.26 46.33 4.48
N VAL A 564 -15.27 46.87 5.19
CA VAL A 564 -16.65 46.36 5.12
C VAL A 564 -17.22 46.65 3.72
N GLU A 565 -17.58 45.61 2.99
CA GLU A 565 -18.15 45.73 1.64
C GLU A 565 -19.66 45.79 1.67
N THR A 566 -20.29 44.99 2.51
CA THR A 566 -21.72 45.00 2.73
C THR A 566 -22.02 44.84 4.23
N ALA A 567 -23.11 45.51 4.65
CA ALA A 567 -23.68 45.36 5.97
C ALA A 567 -25.19 45.20 5.86
N ARG A 568 -25.74 44.20 6.54
CA ARG A 568 -27.20 43.96 6.59
C ARG A 568 -27.61 43.67 8.02
N LEU A 569 -28.78 44.17 8.37
CA LEU A 569 -29.41 43.90 9.64
C LEU A 569 -30.60 42.98 9.41
N VAL A 570 -30.55 41.78 10.00
CA VAL A 570 -31.61 40.76 9.85
C VAL A 570 -31.79 40.03 11.16
N ASP A 571 -32.99 39.98 11.67
CA ASP A 571 -33.42 39.23 12.87
C ASP A 571 -32.53 39.46 14.12
N GLY A 572 -32.07 40.68 14.35
CA GLY A 572 -31.24 41.01 15.50
C GLY A 572 -29.76 40.77 15.32
N TYR A 573 -29.36 40.36 14.13
CA TYR A 573 -27.94 40.11 13.79
C TYR A 573 -27.50 41.15 12.74
N LEU A 574 -26.32 41.72 13.01
CA LEU A 574 -25.56 42.45 12.00
C LEU A 574 -24.69 41.49 11.22
N SER A 575 -25.01 41.25 9.94
CA SER A 575 -24.20 40.50 9.02
C SER A 575 -23.29 41.44 8.26
N LEU A 576 -21.99 41.28 8.42
CA LEU A 576 -20.96 42.05 7.75
C LEU A 576 -20.22 41.15 6.77
N GLU A 577 -20.00 41.61 5.56
CA GLU A 577 -19.07 41.02 4.61
C GLU A 577 -17.85 41.94 4.53
N ARG A 578 -16.70 41.41 4.90
CA ARG A 578 -15.42 42.13 4.86
C ARG A 578 -14.51 41.51 3.82
N GLN A 579 -13.92 42.32 2.98
CA GLN A 579 -12.83 41.89 2.11
C GLN A 579 -11.52 41.96 2.88
N ARG A 580 -10.88 40.80 3.07
CA ARG A 580 -9.52 40.73 3.55
C ARG A 580 -8.60 40.58 2.36
N ARG A 581 -7.63 41.47 2.25
CA ARG A 581 -6.56 41.41 1.25
C ARG A 581 -5.33 40.83 1.91
N THR A 582 -4.72 39.82 1.27
CA THR A 582 -3.42 39.29 1.67
C THR A 582 -2.47 39.55 0.52
N THR A 583 -1.38 40.24 0.81
CA THR A 583 -0.35 40.60 -0.17
C THR A 583 0.94 39.85 0.17
N ARG A 584 1.41 39.07 -0.78
CA ARG A 584 2.71 38.43 -0.70
C ARG A 584 3.59 38.91 -1.84
N ALA A 585 4.75 39.43 -1.48
CA ALA A 585 5.71 39.92 -2.45
C ALA A 585 6.91 38.96 -2.55
N TYR A 586 7.46 38.88 -3.74
CA TYR A 586 8.65 38.10 -4.06
C TYR A 586 9.67 39.05 -4.68
N ARG A 587 10.81 39.23 -4.01
CA ARG A 587 11.97 39.92 -4.60
C ARG A 587 12.83 38.89 -5.29
N LEU A 588 13.06 39.07 -6.58
CA LEU A 588 13.85 38.19 -7.42
C LEU A 588 15.15 38.88 -7.85
N GLU A 589 16.26 38.15 -7.78
CA GLU A 589 17.59 38.67 -8.15
C GLU A 589 18.30 37.62 -9.01
N ASN A 590 18.68 37.98 -10.24
CA ASN A 590 19.51 37.17 -11.11
C ASN A 590 20.97 37.62 -10.98
N ARG A 591 21.80 36.80 -10.37
CA ARG A 591 23.26 37.04 -10.18
C ARG A 591 24.13 36.46 -11.27
N GLY A 592 23.50 35.67 -12.17
CA GLY A 592 24.19 35.06 -13.29
C GLY A 592 24.39 36.03 -14.49
N ASP A 593 25.13 35.53 -15.47
CA ASP A 593 25.46 36.22 -16.69
C ASP A 593 24.48 35.95 -17.84
N ARG A 594 23.52 35.07 -17.65
CA ARG A 594 22.50 34.70 -18.64
C ARG A 594 21.13 35.22 -18.21
N ARG A 595 20.28 35.53 -19.19
CA ARG A 595 18.84 35.81 -18.91
C ARG A 595 18.19 34.57 -18.34
N ARG A 596 17.35 34.77 -17.34
CA ARG A 596 16.52 33.73 -16.70
C ARG A 596 15.05 34.07 -16.82
N VAL A 597 14.22 33.06 -16.92
CA VAL A 597 12.78 33.18 -16.77
C VAL A 597 12.41 32.43 -15.51
N VAL A 598 11.93 33.14 -14.49
CA VAL A 598 11.55 32.54 -13.21
C VAL A 598 10.04 32.34 -13.20
N LEU A 599 9.61 31.12 -13.00
CA LEU A 599 8.22 30.75 -12.78
C LEU A 599 7.98 30.68 -11.29
N VAL A 600 7.34 31.70 -10.72
CA VAL A 600 7.03 31.76 -9.29
C VAL A 600 5.69 31.05 -9.03
N GLN A 601 5.75 29.97 -8.28
CA GLN A 601 4.55 29.25 -7.84
C GLN A 601 4.07 29.81 -6.51
N HIS A 602 2.95 30.52 -6.54
CA HIS A 602 2.29 31.07 -5.37
C HIS A 602 1.16 30.14 -4.93
N PRO A 603 1.17 29.63 -3.68
CA PRO A 603 0.10 28.76 -3.18
C PRO A 603 -1.23 29.52 -3.08
N ARG A 604 -2.31 28.91 -3.52
CA ARG A 604 -3.65 29.48 -3.39
C ARG A 604 -4.15 29.40 -1.95
N THR A 605 -4.74 30.47 -1.47
CA THR A 605 -5.27 30.54 -0.11
C THR A 605 -6.77 30.19 -0.10
N GLY A 606 -7.11 28.90 -0.02
CA GLY A 606 -8.49 28.43 0.12
C GLY A 606 -9.42 28.97 -0.97
N ASP A 607 -10.47 29.73 -0.56
CA ASP A 607 -11.47 30.38 -1.41
C ASP A 607 -11.11 31.81 -1.82
N ALA A 608 -9.87 32.25 -1.54
CA ALA A 608 -9.39 33.56 -1.94
C ALA A 608 -9.30 33.69 -3.47
N ARG A 609 -9.63 34.87 -3.97
CA ARG A 609 -9.57 35.21 -5.38
C ARG A 609 -8.35 36.07 -5.65
N LEU A 610 -7.62 35.75 -6.73
CA LEU A 610 -6.52 36.58 -7.20
C LEU A 610 -7.03 37.96 -7.62
N LEU A 611 -6.37 39.02 -7.12
CA LEU A 611 -6.67 40.40 -7.42
C LEU A 611 -5.55 41.06 -8.26
N ALA A 612 -4.29 40.77 -7.93
CA ALA A 612 -3.13 41.23 -8.68
C ALA A 612 -2.00 40.19 -8.58
N PRO A 613 -1.28 39.92 -9.69
CA PRO A 613 -1.64 40.28 -11.07
C PRO A 613 -3.04 39.78 -11.42
N THR A 614 -3.72 40.43 -12.38
CA THR A 614 -5.09 40.06 -12.76
C THR A 614 -5.21 38.66 -13.34
N GLU A 615 -4.13 38.17 -13.94
CA GLU A 615 -4.04 36.84 -14.54
C GLU A 615 -2.68 36.21 -14.17
N ALA A 616 -2.73 34.91 -13.89
CA ALA A 616 -1.55 34.08 -13.77
C ALA A 616 -1.28 33.40 -15.13
N GLU A 617 -0.02 33.08 -15.43
CA GLU A 617 0.29 32.31 -16.64
C GLU A 617 -0.37 30.93 -16.60
N GLU A 618 -0.30 30.27 -15.44
CA GLU A 618 -0.98 29.01 -15.20
C GLU A 618 -1.72 29.06 -13.84
N SER A 619 -2.86 28.43 -13.79
CA SER A 619 -3.65 28.28 -12.55
C SER A 619 -4.01 26.81 -12.34
N THR A 620 -3.55 26.26 -11.24
CA THR A 620 -3.89 24.92 -10.78
C THR A 620 -4.84 25.01 -9.57
N PRO A 621 -5.44 23.92 -9.11
CA PRO A 621 -6.23 23.93 -7.88
C PRO A 621 -5.47 24.42 -6.66
N GLU A 622 -4.13 24.21 -6.62
CA GLU A 622 -3.29 24.45 -5.45
C GLU A 622 -2.45 25.71 -5.55
N ALA A 623 -2.17 26.23 -6.78
CA ALA A 623 -1.26 27.35 -6.95
C ALA A 623 -1.53 28.16 -8.21
N TYR A 624 -1.10 29.42 -8.16
CA TYR A 624 -0.91 30.31 -9.32
C TYR A 624 0.56 30.29 -9.73
N ARG A 625 0.86 30.31 -11.03
CA ARG A 625 2.21 30.42 -11.56
C ARG A 625 2.36 31.71 -12.33
N PHE A 626 3.38 32.47 -11.97
CA PHE A 626 3.67 33.78 -12.56
C PHE A 626 5.04 33.76 -13.20
N ARG A 627 5.12 34.22 -14.45
CA ARG A 627 6.35 34.32 -15.20
C ARG A 627 7.02 35.67 -14.95
N VAL A 628 8.28 35.64 -14.50
CA VAL A 628 9.09 36.83 -14.27
C VAL A 628 10.40 36.71 -15.07
N PRO A 629 10.55 37.47 -16.17
CA PRO A 629 11.78 37.48 -16.96
C PRO A 629 12.84 38.33 -16.26
N LEU A 630 14.04 37.79 -16.01
CA LEU A 630 15.15 38.49 -15.39
C LEU A 630 16.35 38.57 -16.33
N ALA A 631 16.78 39.79 -16.65
CA ALA A 631 18.04 40.02 -17.34
C ALA A 631 19.26 39.68 -16.45
N PRO A 632 20.46 39.47 -17.00
CA PRO A 632 21.66 39.31 -16.20
C PRO A 632 21.84 40.45 -15.20
N GLY A 633 22.12 40.14 -13.92
CA GLY A 633 22.30 41.12 -12.85
C GLY A 633 21.05 41.90 -12.45
N ALA A 634 19.88 41.57 -13.00
CA ALA A 634 18.65 42.29 -12.70
C ALA A 634 18.03 41.89 -11.37
N ILE A 635 17.35 42.87 -10.75
CA ILE A 635 16.47 42.67 -9.60
C ILE A 635 15.08 43.10 -10.03
N ASP A 636 14.09 42.27 -9.72
CA ASP A 636 12.67 42.54 -10.01
C ASP A 636 11.83 42.11 -8.81
N SER A 637 10.55 42.49 -8.79
CA SER A 637 9.60 42.13 -7.75
C SER A 637 8.26 41.72 -8.34
N LEU A 638 7.67 40.69 -7.78
CA LEU A 638 6.32 40.23 -8.04
C LEU A 638 5.48 40.40 -6.78
N GLU A 639 4.40 41.17 -6.87
CA GLU A 639 3.41 41.25 -5.79
C GLU A 639 2.17 40.46 -6.17
N VAL A 640 1.78 39.50 -5.32
CA VAL A 640 0.58 38.71 -5.47
C VAL A 640 -0.41 39.14 -4.39
N VAL A 641 -1.54 39.62 -4.83
CA VAL A 641 -2.64 40.09 -3.95
C VAL A 641 -3.83 39.15 -4.10
N GLU A 642 -4.17 38.50 -3.02
CA GLU A 642 -5.39 37.70 -2.92
C GLU A 642 -6.44 38.39 -2.07
N VAL A 643 -7.70 38.21 -2.42
CA VAL A 643 -8.83 38.79 -1.71
C VAL A 643 -9.79 37.70 -1.30
N ARG A 644 -10.14 37.69 -0.01
CA ARG A 644 -11.14 36.79 0.57
C ARG A 644 -12.29 37.58 1.18
N THR A 645 -13.53 37.19 0.89
CA THR A 645 -14.70 37.72 1.55
C THR A 645 -14.99 36.91 2.81
N LEU A 646 -14.95 37.59 3.96
CA LEU A 646 -15.25 37.00 5.27
C LEU A 646 -16.63 37.49 5.70
N GLY A 647 -17.54 36.56 5.91
CA GLY A 647 -18.84 36.82 6.52
C GLY A 647 -18.74 36.77 8.05
N GLU A 648 -19.15 37.84 8.72
CA GLU A 648 -19.25 37.90 10.18
C GLU A 648 -20.70 38.15 10.57
N ARG A 649 -21.23 37.37 11.51
CA ARG A 649 -22.58 37.54 12.03
C ARG A 649 -22.53 37.87 13.52
N ILE A 650 -22.99 39.05 13.87
CA ILE A 650 -22.88 39.64 15.21
C ILE A 650 -24.25 39.84 15.80
N GLY A 651 -24.54 39.25 16.96
CA GLY A 651 -25.78 39.45 17.69
C GLY A 651 -25.78 40.79 18.42
N LEU A 652 -26.63 41.74 18.05
CA LEU A 652 -26.64 43.08 18.63
C LEU A 652 -27.13 43.09 20.09
N THR A 653 -27.97 42.14 20.48
CA THR A 653 -28.53 42.08 21.84
C THR A 653 -27.49 41.77 22.92
N SER A 654 -26.36 41.16 22.55
CA SER A 654 -25.26 40.84 23.47
C SER A 654 -24.18 41.93 23.60
N LEU A 655 -24.24 42.95 22.74
CA LEU A 655 -23.27 44.03 22.70
C LEU A 655 -23.67 45.20 23.63
N SER A 656 -22.65 45.97 24.08
CA SER A 656 -22.86 47.25 24.73
C SER A 656 -23.26 48.33 23.69
N ALA A 657 -23.87 49.42 24.17
CA ALA A 657 -24.22 50.59 23.30
C ALA A 657 -23.00 51.12 22.54
N ASP A 658 -21.83 51.21 23.20
CA ASP A 658 -20.61 51.74 22.61
C ASP A 658 -20.06 50.80 21.54
N GLN A 659 -20.18 49.47 21.71
CA GLN A 659 -19.80 48.49 20.71
C GLN A 659 -20.71 48.58 19.47
N ILE A 660 -22.03 48.76 19.65
CA ILE A 660 -22.95 48.95 18.54
C ILE A 660 -22.63 50.24 17.78
N LEU A 661 -22.33 51.34 18.49
CA LEU A 661 -21.93 52.61 17.87
C LEU A 661 -20.60 52.52 17.13
N ALA A 662 -19.66 51.68 17.60
CA ALA A 662 -18.40 51.42 16.89
C ALA A 662 -18.66 50.84 15.50
N TYR A 663 -19.59 49.90 15.38
CA TYR A 663 -20.02 49.38 14.06
C TYR A 663 -20.72 50.44 13.19
N ALA A 664 -21.55 51.31 13.77
CA ALA A 664 -22.17 52.39 13.01
C ALA A 664 -21.15 53.42 12.47
N ARG A 665 -19.97 53.55 13.11
CA ARG A 665 -18.88 54.45 12.72
C ARG A 665 -17.78 53.75 11.91
N ALA A 666 -17.87 52.43 11.73
CA ALA A 666 -16.84 51.67 11.00
C ALA A 666 -16.72 52.16 9.57
N ASP A 667 -15.46 52.19 9.08
CA ASP A 667 -15.19 52.52 7.68
C ASP A 667 -15.68 51.39 6.77
N GLY A 668 -16.27 51.78 5.63
CA GLY A 668 -16.77 50.86 4.62
C GLY A 668 -18.15 51.19 4.08
N ARG A 669 -18.65 50.33 3.22
CA ARG A 669 -19.99 50.51 2.58
C ARG A 669 -21.11 49.97 3.47
N ILE A 670 -21.38 50.71 4.55
CA ILE A 670 -22.54 50.44 5.40
C ILE A 670 -23.68 51.28 4.91
N PRO A 671 -24.84 50.74 4.49
CA PRO A 671 -26.00 51.50 4.08
C PRO A 671 -26.50 52.45 5.19
N ASP A 672 -27.01 53.60 4.81
CA ASP A 672 -27.42 54.62 5.78
C ASP A 672 -28.57 54.14 6.67
N ASP A 673 -29.50 53.37 6.13
CA ASP A 673 -30.58 52.74 6.87
C ASP A 673 -30.08 51.78 7.96
N VAL A 674 -29.02 51.01 7.68
CA VAL A 674 -28.34 50.14 8.65
C VAL A 674 -27.60 50.95 9.70
N ARG A 675 -26.92 52.06 9.31
CA ARG A 675 -26.25 52.97 10.26
C ARG A 675 -27.24 53.58 11.22
N ASP A 676 -28.37 54.05 10.71
CA ASP A 676 -29.42 54.66 11.51
C ASP A 676 -30.13 53.63 12.41
N ALA A 677 -30.33 52.41 11.94
CA ALA A 677 -30.83 51.32 12.77
C ALA A 677 -29.85 50.95 13.91
N LEU A 678 -28.53 50.89 13.64
CA LEU A 678 -27.51 50.69 14.67
C LEU A 678 -27.47 51.81 15.71
N ARG A 679 -27.60 53.09 15.29
CA ARG A 679 -27.70 54.22 16.23
C ARG A 679 -28.93 54.09 17.14
N ARG A 680 -30.11 53.83 16.57
CA ARG A 680 -31.33 53.58 17.36
C ARG A 680 -31.19 52.37 18.29
N ALA A 681 -30.56 51.33 17.85
CA ALA A 681 -30.29 50.15 18.66
C ALA A 681 -29.34 50.46 19.84
N ALA A 682 -28.32 51.27 19.60
CA ALA A 682 -27.36 51.71 20.65
C ALA A 682 -28.06 52.59 21.72
N ASP A 683 -28.95 53.54 21.29
CA ASP A 683 -29.68 54.35 22.26
C ASP A 683 -30.62 53.48 23.11
N ARG A 684 -31.39 52.57 22.51
CA ARG A 684 -32.23 51.61 23.25
C ARG A 684 -31.44 50.69 24.16
N ARG A 685 -30.26 50.27 23.77
CA ARG A 685 -29.39 49.45 24.61
C ARG A 685 -28.84 50.23 25.82
N ARG A 686 -28.58 51.51 25.65
CA ARG A 686 -28.21 52.40 26.74
C ARG A 686 -29.33 52.55 27.74
N ASP A 687 -30.55 52.84 27.27
CA ASP A 687 -31.72 52.99 28.13
C ASP A 687 -32.01 51.69 28.91
N LEU A 688 -31.92 50.55 28.22
CA LEU A 688 -32.07 49.24 28.84
C LEU A 688 -31.00 49.00 29.92
N ALA A 689 -29.74 49.33 29.64
CA ALA A 689 -28.64 49.15 30.60
C ALA A 689 -28.81 50.04 31.83
N GLU A 690 -29.40 51.22 31.69
CA GLU A 690 -29.72 52.11 32.84
C GLU A 690 -30.85 51.49 33.66
N THR A 691 -31.93 51.02 33.04
CA THR A 691 -33.03 50.36 33.74
C THR A 691 -32.61 49.03 34.41
N GLU A 692 -31.74 48.24 33.78
CA GLU A 692 -31.17 47.03 34.37
C GLU A 692 -30.28 47.34 35.59
N ARG A 693 -29.53 48.45 35.58
CA ARG A 693 -28.78 48.89 36.75
C ARG A 693 -29.73 49.26 37.89
N ARG A 694 -30.78 50.05 37.65
CA ARG A 694 -31.77 50.39 38.63
C ARG A 694 -32.43 49.17 39.24
N TYR A 695 -32.80 48.20 38.41
CA TYR A 695 -33.35 46.93 38.88
C TYR A 695 -32.38 46.17 39.82
N ASN A 696 -31.10 46.10 39.44
CA ASN A 696 -30.07 45.44 40.27
C ASN A 696 -29.78 46.20 41.57
N ASP A 697 -29.83 47.55 41.57
CA ASP A 697 -29.62 48.37 42.74
C ASP A 697 -30.78 48.19 43.75
N LEU A 698 -32.03 48.17 43.27
CA LEU A 698 -33.20 47.88 44.09
C LEU A 698 -33.16 46.48 44.67
N ARG A 699 -32.71 45.49 43.90
CA ARG A 699 -32.57 44.11 44.44
C ARG A 699 -31.48 44.03 45.49
N ARG A 700 -30.41 44.77 45.33
CA ARG A 700 -29.34 44.86 46.33
C ARG A 700 -29.85 45.51 47.61
N GLU A 701 -30.55 46.65 47.49
CA GLU A 701 -31.13 47.37 48.61
C GLU A 701 -32.13 46.47 49.39
N LEU A 702 -32.98 45.75 48.68
CA LEU A 702 -33.90 44.79 49.26
C LEU A 702 -33.18 43.74 50.08
N SER A 703 -32.13 43.12 49.48
CA SER A 703 -31.32 42.10 50.17
C SER A 703 -30.60 42.64 51.42
N GLU A 704 -30.10 43.86 51.38
CA GLU A 704 -29.43 44.51 52.49
C GLU A 704 -30.43 44.78 53.63
N ILE A 705 -31.63 45.26 53.31
CA ILE A 705 -32.68 45.48 54.32
C ILE A 705 -33.19 44.14 54.93
N GLU A 706 -33.40 43.12 54.13
CA GLU A 706 -33.79 41.80 54.63
C GLU A 706 -32.73 41.19 55.56
N GLN A 707 -31.44 41.34 55.25
CA GLN A 707 -30.37 40.92 56.12
C GLN A 707 -30.35 41.71 57.46
N GLU A 708 -30.58 43.04 57.36
CA GLU A 708 -30.64 43.89 58.55
C GLU A 708 -31.85 43.57 59.39
N GLN A 709 -33.04 43.29 58.79
CA GLN A 709 -34.21 42.85 59.51
C GLN A 709 -33.98 41.56 60.29
N ASN A 710 -33.31 40.58 59.71
CA ASN A 710 -32.97 39.30 60.38
C ASN A 710 -32.07 39.59 61.61
N ARG A 711 -31.12 40.52 61.51
CA ARG A 711 -30.28 40.95 62.66
C ARG A 711 -31.09 41.69 63.72
N LEU A 712 -32.02 42.61 63.30
CA LEU A 712 -32.87 43.32 64.20
C LEU A 712 -33.86 42.42 64.97
N ARG A 713 -34.45 41.42 64.29
CA ARG A 713 -35.32 40.40 64.93
C ARG A 713 -34.54 39.60 65.95
N GLY A 714 -33.30 39.11 65.64
CA GLY A 714 -32.45 38.42 66.60
C GLY A 714 -32.07 39.29 67.80
N ASN A 715 -31.87 40.63 67.63
CA ASN A 715 -31.63 41.55 68.72
C ASN A 715 -32.88 41.79 69.57
N LEU A 716 -34.08 41.78 68.93
CA LEU A 716 -35.37 42.00 69.62
C LEU A 716 -35.76 40.80 70.46
N GLU A 717 -35.43 39.58 70.06
CA GLU A 717 -35.61 38.36 70.88
C GLU A 717 -34.81 38.40 72.19
N ALA A 718 -33.67 39.11 72.23
CA ALA A 718 -32.81 39.24 73.41
C ALA A 718 -33.16 40.42 74.33
N VAL A 719 -34.14 41.24 74.00
CA VAL A 719 -34.51 42.49 74.70
C VAL A 719 -36.00 42.54 74.95
N ASP A 720 -36.44 43.01 76.15
CA ASP A 720 -37.86 43.23 76.43
C ASP A 720 -38.41 44.38 75.58
N ASN A 721 -39.53 44.16 74.91
CA ASN A 721 -40.18 45.08 73.96
C ASN A 721 -40.59 46.43 74.60
N ASP A 722 -40.81 46.47 75.94
CA ASP A 722 -41.20 47.65 76.68
C ASP A 722 -40.03 48.60 77.00
N THR A 723 -38.81 48.22 76.74
CA THR A 723 -37.63 49.10 76.92
C THR A 723 -37.53 50.15 75.79
N ASP A 724 -36.91 51.30 76.11
CA ASP A 724 -36.64 52.32 75.07
C ASP A 724 -35.82 51.80 73.88
N TYR A 725 -34.99 50.79 74.11
CA TYR A 725 -34.23 50.13 73.06
C TYR A 725 -35.10 49.17 72.22
N GLY A 726 -35.97 48.38 72.90
CA GLY A 726 -36.96 47.51 72.20
C GLY A 726 -37.88 48.33 71.32
N ARG A 727 -38.46 49.45 71.79
CA ARG A 727 -39.33 50.33 71.00
C ARG A 727 -38.61 50.93 69.79
N ARG A 728 -37.32 51.30 69.91
CA ARG A 728 -36.52 51.77 68.76
C ARG A 728 -36.24 50.68 67.71
N LEU A 729 -36.01 49.41 68.11
CA LEU A 729 -35.86 48.29 67.18
C LEU A 729 -37.15 48.00 66.41
N LEU A 730 -38.29 48.01 67.11
CA LEU A 730 -39.61 47.83 66.50
C LEU A 730 -39.97 48.97 65.51
N ALA A 731 -39.68 50.22 65.87
CA ALA A 731 -39.86 51.33 64.94
C ALA A 731 -39.06 51.16 63.69
N LYS A 732 -37.75 50.80 63.81
CA LYS A 732 -36.86 50.55 62.69
C LYS A 732 -37.30 49.36 61.82
N LEU A 733 -37.79 48.27 62.42
CA LEU A 733 -38.38 47.16 61.68
C LEU A 733 -39.62 47.60 60.87
N ASN A 734 -40.49 48.40 61.45
CA ASN A 734 -41.68 48.90 60.73
C ASN A 734 -41.34 49.85 59.57
N ASP A 735 -40.36 50.76 59.77
CA ASP A 735 -39.82 51.61 58.69
C ASP A 735 -39.23 50.79 57.57
N GLN A 736 -38.50 49.74 57.92
CA GLN A 736 -37.90 48.82 56.92
C GLN A 736 -38.95 48.00 56.16
N GLU A 737 -40.02 47.52 56.85
CA GLU A 737 -41.13 46.81 56.19
C GLU A 737 -41.83 47.70 55.15
N THR A 738 -42.10 48.93 55.55
CA THR A 738 -42.65 49.92 54.61
C THR A 738 -41.75 50.16 53.42
N ARG A 739 -40.41 50.20 53.65
CA ARG A 739 -39.42 50.31 52.55
C ARG A 739 -39.37 49.08 51.66
N ILE A 740 -39.44 47.90 52.24
CA ILE A 740 -39.49 46.63 51.48
C ILE A 740 -40.72 46.58 50.56
N GLU A 741 -41.90 46.93 51.12
CA GLU A 741 -43.11 47.01 50.30
C GLU A 741 -42.99 47.99 49.14
N ALA A 742 -42.46 49.17 49.38
CA ALA A 742 -42.17 50.16 48.32
C ALA A 742 -41.17 49.63 47.26
N ILE A 743 -40.07 48.96 47.70
CA ILE A 743 -39.07 48.41 46.78
C ILE A 743 -39.71 47.28 45.93
N ARG A 744 -40.55 46.45 46.47
CA ARG A 744 -41.24 45.38 45.71
C ARG A 744 -42.11 45.98 44.60
N VAL A 745 -42.90 47.00 44.89
CA VAL A 745 -43.66 47.71 43.84
C VAL A 745 -42.76 48.32 42.79
N GLU A 746 -41.68 49.04 43.22
CA GLU A 746 -40.71 49.61 42.29
C GLU A 746 -40.02 48.48 41.43
N LEU A 747 -39.74 47.31 41.99
CA LEU A 747 -39.12 46.18 41.27
C LEU A 747 -40.07 45.64 40.16
N GLU A 748 -41.39 45.46 40.47
CA GLU A 748 -42.37 45.06 39.49
C GLU A 748 -42.48 46.06 38.31
N GLU A 749 -42.50 47.33 38.61
CA GLU A 749 -42.57 48.41 37.59
C GLU A 749 -41.30 48.41 36.73
N VAL A 750 -40.11 48.36 37.37
CA VAL A 750 -38.82 48.38 36.64
C VAL A 750 -38.62 47.10 35.85
N GLU A 751 -39.04 45.93 36.38
CA GLU A 751 -38.99 44.64 35.63
C GLU A 751 -39.90 44.69 34.37
N ALA A 752 -41.10 45.22 34.49
CA ALA A 752 -41.97 45.41 33.35
C ALA A 752 -41.33 46.34 32.32
N GLN A 753 -40.66 47.42 32.75
CA GLN A 753 -39.93 48.34 31.89
C GLN A 753 -38.74 47.68 31.21
N VAL A 754 -37.94 46.88 31.92
CA VAL A 754 -36.84 46.09 31.34
C VAL A 754 -37.34 45.16 30.24
N ASN A 755 -38.45 44.43 30.49
CA ASN A 755 -39.03 43.53 29.50
C ASN A 755 -39.56 44.28 28.26
N GLN A 756 -40.21 45.40 28.46
CA GLN A 756 -40.67 46.26 27.39
C GLN A 756 -39.51 46.82 26.54
N GLN A 757 -38.45 47.28 27.20
CA GLN A 757 -37.27 47.81 26.50
C GLN A 757 -36.49 46.71 25.76
N ARG A 758 -36.41 45.49 26.29
CA ARG A 758 -35.81 44.32 25.63
C ARG A 758 -36.57 43.96 24.35
N GLU A 759 -37.89 43.94 24.40
CA GLU A 759 -38.71 43.68 23.21
C GLU A 759 -38.60 44.81 22.20
N ALA A 760 -38.61 46.08 22.65
CA ALA A 760 -38.39 47.24 21.79
C ALA A 760 -37.01 47.21 21.11
N LEU A 761 -35.96 46.74 21.77
CA LEU A 761 -34.64 46.52 21.15
C LEU A 761 -34.72 45.44 20.08
N ARG A 762 -35.36 44.30 20.35
CA ARG A 762 -35.57 43.24 19.36
C ARG A 762 -36.32 43.71 18.12
N VAL A 763 -37.36 44.51 18.26
CA VAL A 763 -38.12 45.07 17.14
C VAL A 763 -37.30 46.07 16.34
N THR A 764 -36.40 46.82 16.97
CA THR A 764 -35.55 47.81 16.28
C THR A 764 -34.51 47.18 15.37
N VAL A 765 -34.10 45.96 15.69
CA VAL A 765 -33.05 45.22 14.97
C VAL A 765 -33.64 44.12 14.07
N ARG A 766 -34.96 44.09 13.91
CA ARG A 766 -35.66 43.23 12.97
C ARG A 766 -35.76 43.92 11.60
#